data_c0a12aa51b83371842c3c3f04593e127
#
_entry.id   c0a12aa51b83371842c3c3f04593e127
#
_cell.length_a   1.000
_cell.length_b   1.000
_cell.length_c   1.000
_cell.angle_alpha   90.00
_cell.angle_beta   90.00
_cell.angle_gamma   90.00
#
_symmetry.space_group_name_H-M   'P 1'
#
loop_
_entity.id
_entity.type
_entity.pdbx_description
1 polymer ?
#
loop_
_entity_poly.entity_id
_entity_poly.type
_entity_poly.pdbx_seq_one_letter_code
_entity_poly.pdbx_strand_id
1 'polypeptide(L)'
;MRGMEPKLAWGIIGTGGIARAFAEGVRRSHTGTLLAVGSRTRESAERFAREAQVPRTHASYQALLDDPSVQAVYIATPHPVHAEWVIRAAGVGKHVLVEKPMGLNHAEAMRMVEAAIANDVFLMEAFMYRCHPQTRRLVELVREKVIGDVRVIHATFSFHWPRTRDLSSRLLNHALGGGGILDVGCYCTSIARLLAGAAQGKNFAEPIDVKAVGRVGDDSRVDEWSVASLRFPGDVLGQLATGVQVKQESVVRIDGSDGSILVPNPFVPGKDGATTSKIIVTRHDDPQPREVIIECNENLYALEADVVARNIANRQAPEMSWDDSLGNMKTLDRWRAQIDLAYDVETPEHFPREKTAPPRLASSRKIPMTFGRIAGIEKDVSRLVMGCDNQPDYPHAVAMFDDFFDRGGNAFDTAWLYHGGHQERLLGHWMKLRNVRDQAVVIVKGGHTPYCNPIDLTTQLLMSLERLGTDHADVYLLHRDNPMIPAGEFVDVLDEHARAGRVRAFGGSNWSTARVDAANEYARKNGRRAFGVLSNQFSLARMIEPPWAGCVSAGDDESCAWLARTQTPLLAWSSQAQGFFATDPKDASRDAVRCWHSDDNFRRLERVKELARKRDVHPTNVALAYVLHQPFPTFALIGPRQLSETRTTWPALGVELSQREIDWLELRRDGV
;
A
#
# COMPACT_ATOMS: atom_id res chain seq x y z
N MET A 1 19.69 4.57 44.08
CA MET A 1 18.83 3.55 43.46
C MET A 1 18.18 4.21 42.26
N ARG A 2 18.56 3.85 41.03
CA ARG A 2 17.78 4.22 39.84
C ARG A 2 16.47 3.44 39.98
N GLY A 3 15.34 4.15 40.07
CA GLY A 3 14.03 3.51 40.10
C GLY A 3 13.89 2.60 38.89
N MET A 4 13.51 1.35 39.08
CA MET A 4 13.20 0.44 38.00
C MET A 4 12.04 1.07 37.22
N GLU A 5 12.25 1.36 35.94
CA GLU A 5 11.15 1.76 35.06
C GLU A 5 10.05 0.69 35.08
N PRO A 6 8.78 1.08 35.11
CA PRO A 6 7.69 0.10 35.15
C PRO A 6 7.76 -0.80 33.90
N LYS A 7 7.71 -2.12 34.15
CA LYS A 7 7.71 -3.09 33.07
C LYS A 7 6.43 -3.02 32.25
N LEU A 8 6.54 -3.17 30.93
CA LEU A 8 5.42 -3.21 30.01
C LEU A 8 4.51 -4.41 30.29
N ALA A 9 3.22 -4.17 30.55
CA ALA A 9 2.25 -5.20 30.88
C ALA A 9 1.67 -5.84 29.61
N TRP A 10 2.03 -7.11 29.38
CA TRP A 10 1.65 -7.86 28.18
C TRP A 10 0.38 -8.69 28.36
N GLY A 11 -0.51 -8.63 27.36
CA GLY A 11 -1.57 -9.60 27.11
C GLY A 11 -1.27 -10.46 25.90
N ILE A 12 -1.70 -11.72 25.90
CA ILE A 12 -1.54 -12.63 24.76
C ILE A 12 -2.92 -12.97 24.19
N ILE A 13 -3.12 -12.74 22.90
CA ILE A 13 -4.30 -13.15 22.12
C ILE A 13 -3.96 -14.44 21.39
N GLY A 14 -4.58 -15.55 21.82
CA GLY A 14 -4.31 -16.89 21.29
C GLY A 14 -3.53 -17.77 22.28
N THR A 15 -3.65 -19.09 22.11
CA THR A 15 -3.12 -20.09 23.05
C THR A 15 -2.34 -21.20 22.35
N GLY A 16 -1.80 -20.90 21.15
CA GLY A 16 -1.01 -21.81 20.33
C GLY A 16 0.41 -22.02 20.82
N GLY A 17 1.18 -22.80 20.06
CA GLY A 17 2.59 -23.09 20.38
C GLY A 17 3.46 -21.83 20.42
N ILE A 18 3.27 -20.90 19.46
CA ILE A 18 4.04 -19.66 19.41
C ILE A 18 3.69 -18.73 20.59
N ALA A 19 2.42 -18.71 21.02
CA ALA A 19 2.00 -17.97 22.21
C ALA A 19 2.73 -18.45 23.48
N ARG A 20 2.99 -19.78 23.59
CA ARG A 20 3.79 -20.35 24.71
C ARG A 20 5.24 -19.90 24.64
N ALA A 21 5.84 -19.91 23.44
CA ALA A 21 7.22 -19.46 23.27
C ALA A 21 7.38 -17.98 23.63
N PHE A 22 6.43 -17.13 23.21
CA PHE A 22 6.42 -15.71 23.59
C PHE A 22 6.19 -15.50 25.10
N ALA A 23 5.27 -16.25 25.71
CA ALA A 23 5.05 -16.20 27.16
C ALA A 23 6.32 -16.52 27.95
N GLU A 24 7.08 -17.53 27.52
CA GLU A 24 8.40 -17.85 28.09
C GLU A 24 9.40 -16.71 27.87
N GLY A 25 9.41 -16.11 26.68
CA GLY A 25 10.25 -14.95 26.34
C GLY A 25 9.95 -13.76 27.27
N VAL A 26 8.69 -13.38 27.44
CA VAL A 26 8.31 -12.25 28.29
C VAL A 26 8.72 -12.47 29.76
N ARG A 27 8.65 -13.70 30.26
CA ARG A 27 9.13 -14.01 31.62
C ARG A 27 10.64 -13.80 31.80
N ARG A 28 11.41 -13.94 30.72
CA ARG A 28 12.86 -13.70 30.70
C ARG A 28 13.23 -12.29 30.28
N SER A 29 12.26 -11.49 29.79
CA SER A 29 12.46 -10.12 29.35
C SER A 29 12.84 -9.21 30.53
N HIS A 30 13.72 -8.26 30.24
CA HIS A 30 14.11 -7.23 31.21
C HIS A 30 13.02 -6.16 31.40
N THR A 31 12.22 -5.92 30.36
CA THR A 31 11.28 -4.79 30.27
C THR A 31 9.81 -5.21 30.25
N GLY A 32 9.51 -6.51 30.11
CA GLY A 32 8.16 -7.03 30.02
C GLY A 32 7.65 -7.70 31.29
N THR A 33 6.33 -7.72 31.50
CA THR A 33 5.62 -8.54 32.48
C THR A 33 4.41 -9.17 31.81
N LEU A 34 4.28 -10.49 31.91
CA LEU A 34 3.13 -11.20 31.37
C LEU A 34 1.94 -11.10 32.36
N LEU A 35 0.85 -10.47 31.92
CA LEU A 35 -0.28 -10.15 32.79
C LEU A 35 -1.52 -10.99 32.47
N ALA A 36 -1.87 -11.16 31.19
CA ALA A 36 -3.14 -11.73 30.81
C ALA A 36 -3.06 -12.60 29.55
N VAL A 37 -4.00 -13.54 29.41
CA VAL A 37 -4.22 -14.29 28.18
C VAL A 37 -5.71 -14.32 27.81
N GLY A 38 -6.02 -14.10 26.54
CA GLY A 38 -7.36 -14.21 25.96
C GLY A 38 -7.44 -15.37 24.99
N SER A 39 -8.53 -16.11 25.06
CA SER A 39 -8.85 -17.20 24.11
C SER A 39 -10.33 -17.18 23.73
N ARG A 40 -10.68 -17.84 22.64
CA ARG A 40 -12.07 -18.02 22.19
C ARG A 40 -12.94 -18.81 23.20
N THR A 41 -12.31 -19.61 24.05
CA THR A 41 -12.98 -20.35 25.10
C THR A 41 -12.27 -20.17 26.44
N ARG A 42 -13.05 -20.19 27.52
CA ARG A 42 -12.55 -20.07 28.90
C ARG A 42 -11.59 -21.20 29.24
N GLU A 43 -11.91 -22.44 28.86
CA GLU A 43 -11.11 -23.64 29.14
C GLU A 43 -9.72 -23.54 28.52
N SER A 44 -9.63 -23.03 27.27
CA SER A 44 -8.35 -22.81 26.60
C SER A 44 -7.50 -21.75 27.27
N ALA A 45 -8.12 -20.64 27.70
CA ALA A 45 -7.42 -19.57 28.41
C ALA A 45 -6.89 -20.07 29.77
N GLU A 46 -7.71 -20.75 30.55
CA GLU A 46 -7.33 -21.29 31.86
C GLU A 46 -6.24 -22.37 31.77
N ARG A 47 -6.33 -23.28 30.78
CA ARG A 47 -5.27 -24.27 30.54
C ARG A 47 -3.94 -23.59 30.23
N PHE A 48 -3.95 -22.64 29.28
CA PHE A 48 -2.74 -21.89 28.93
C PHE A 48 -2.19 -21.11 30.13
N ALA A 49 -3.06 -20.48 30.92
CA ALA A 49 -2.65 -19.70 32.07
C ALA A 49 -1.97 -20.56 33.13
N ARG A 50 -2.47 -21.78 33.38
CA ARG A 50 -1.81 -22.74 34.29
C ARG A 50 -0.43 -23.17 33.79
N GLU A 51 -0.33 -23.51 32.48
CA GLU A 51 0.92 -23.98 31.86
C GLU A 51 1.98 -22.86 31.81
N ALA A 52 1.57 -21.65 31.41
CA ALA A 52 2.44 -20.50 31.20
C ALA A 52 2.51 -19.55 32.41
N GLN A 53 1.89 -19.88 33.55
CA GLN A 53 1.86 -19.07 34.77
C GLN A 53 1.37 -17.63 34.53
N VAL A 54 0.28 -17.45 33.77
CA VAL A 54 -0.32 -16.15 33.49
C VAL A 54 -1.33 -15.79 34.57
N PRO A 55 -1.23 -14.61 35.22
CA PRO A 55 -2.10 -14.25 36.35
C PRO A 55 -3.59 -14.12 36.04
N ARG A 56 -3.93 -13.64 34.80
CA ARG A 56 -5.30 -13.34 34.42
C ARG A 56 -5.72 -14.07 33.15
N THR A 57 -6.99 -14.49 33.10
CA THR A 57 -7.59 -15.15 31.96
C THR A 57 -8.83 -14.42 31.48
N HIS A 58 -9.00 -14.34 30.17
CA HIS A 58 -10.18 -13.77 29.52
C HIS A 58 -10.81 -14.79 28.56
N ALA A 59 -12.13 -14.95 28.62
CA ALA A 59 -12.90 -15.91 27.83
C ALA A 59 -13.18 -15.45 26.39
N SER A 60 -12.68 -14.27 26.01
CA SER A 60 -12.70 -13.77 24.64
C SER A 60 -11.50 -12.85 24.41
N TYR A 61 -11.15 -12.64 23.16
CA TYR A 61 -10.11 -11.69 22.78
C TYR A 61 -10.51 -10.24 23.11
N GLN A 62 -11.79 -9.89 22.91
CA GLN A 62 -12.29 -8.56 23.25
C GLN A 62 -12.19 -8.27 24.75
N ALA A 63 -12.56 -9.23 25.61
CA ALA A 63 -12.45 -9.05 27.06
C ALA A 63 -11.00 -8.81 27.54
N LEU A 64 -10.00 -9.37 26.83
CA LEU A 64 -8.60 -9.04 27.09
C LEU A 64 -8.26 -7.62 26.64
N LEU A 65 -8.75 -7.18 25.48
CA LEU A 65 -8.54 -5.81 25.01
C LEU A 65 -9.18 -4.76 25.92
N ASP A 66 -10.30 -5.11 26.56
CA ASP A 66 -11.03 -4.25 27.49
C ASP A 66 -10.36 -4.17 28.90
N ASP A 67 -9.37 -5.02 29.21
CA ASP A 67 -8.60 -4.94 30.47
C ASP A 67 -7.68 -3.70 30.45
N PRO A 68 -7.95 -2.67 31.31
CA PRO A 68 -7.16 -1.45 31.30
C PRO A 68 -5.73 -1.63 31.81
N SER A 69 -5.45 -2.75 32.50
CA SER A 69 -4.10 -3.05 32.99
C SER A 69 -3.17 -3.62 31.94
N VAL A 70 -3.71 -4.11 30.82
CA VAL A 70 -2.93 -4.58 29.66
C VAL A 70 -2.51 -3.36 28.84
N GLN A 71 -1.21 -3.18 28.63
CA GLN A 71 -0.65 -2.06 27.86
C GLN A 71 -0.32 -2.46 26.43
N ALA A 72 0.24 -3.66 26.26
CA ALA A 72 0.61 -4.21 24.96
C ALA A 72 0.02 -5.60 24.75
N VAL A 73 -0.31 -5.93 23.52
CA VAL A 73 -0.84 -7.25 23.17
C VAL A 73 0.06 -7.95 22.13
N TYR A 74 0.29 -9.23 22.37
CA TYR A 74 0.88 -10.12 21.39
C TYR A 74 -0.22 -10.92 20.71
N ILE A 75 -0.35 -10.76 19.38
CA ILE A 75 -1.40 -11.42 18.59
C ILE A 75 -0.82 -12.66 17.92
N ALA A 76 -1.23 -13.83 18.40
CA ALA A 76 -0.77 -15.16 17.98
C ALA A 76 -1.92 -16.00 17.40
N THR A 77 -2.78 -15.37 16.63
CA THR A 77 -3.92 -15.99 15.93
C THR A 77 -3.49 -16.52 14.55
N PRO A 78 -4.34 -17.27 13.82
CA PRO A 78 -4.10 -17.54 12.39
C PRO A 78 -4.09 -16.25 11.55
N HIS A 79 -3.35 -16.27 10.44
CA HIS A 79 -3.08 -15.11 9.57
C HIS A 79 -4.33 -14.32 9.16
N PRO A 80 -5.45 -14.94 8.71
CA PRO A 80 -6.61 -14.20 8.20
C PRO A 80 -7.33 -13.33 9.22
N VAL A 81 -7.03 -13.48 10.51
CA VAL A 81 -7.66 -12.66 11.57
C VAL A 81 -6.68 -11.70 12.25
N HIS A 82 -5.43 -11.60 11.77
CA HIS A 82 -4.47 -10.64 12.31
C HIS A 82 -4.98 -9.22 12.17
N ALA A 83 -5.43 -8.82 10.97
CA ALA A 83 -5.89 -7.47 10.70
C ALA A 83 -7.06 -7.06 11.61
N GLU A 84 -8.03 -7.93 11.82
CA GLU A 84 -9.15 -7.66 12.73
C GLU A 84 -8.65 -7.30 14.13
N TRP A 85 -7.81 -8.16 14.71
CA TRP A 85 -7.40 -8.00 16.10
C TRP A 85 -6.38 -6.88 16.31
N VAL A 86 -5.51 -6.62 15.33
CA VAL A 86 -4.61 -5.45 15.36
C VAL A 86 -5.41 -4.15 15.32
N ILE A 87 -6.39 -4.03 14.41
CA ILE A 87 -7.22 -2.83 14.27
C ILE A 87 -8.06 -2.60 15.54
N ARG A 88 -8.65 -3.65 16.12
CA ARG A 88 -9.39 -3.57 17.38
C ARG A 88 -8.50 -3.18 18.55
N ALA A 89 -7.31 -3.78 18.66
CA ALA A 89 -6.34 -3.47 19.71
C ALA A 89 -5.87 -2.00 19.62
N ALA A 90 -5.51 -1.56 18.44
CA ALA A 90 -5.15 -0.16 18.19
C ALA A 90 -6.31 0.78 18.57
N GLY A 91 -7.54 0.45 18.17
CA GLY A 91 -8.73 1.25 18.44
C GLY A 91 -9.08 1.43 19.93
N VAL A 92 -8.56 0.58 20.82
CA VAL A 92 -8.67 0.73 22.29
C VAL A 92 -7.35 1.16 22.94
N GLY A 93 -6.39 1.65 22.14
CA GLY A 93 -5.14 2.24 22.63
C GLY A 93 -4.09 1.22 23.11
N LYS A 94 -4.18 -0.06 22.70
CA LYS A 94 -3.15 -1.06 23.02
C LYS A 94 -2.03 -1.03 22.00
N HIS A 95 -0.79 -1.10 22.48
CA HIS A 95 0.38 -1.37 21.66
C HIS A 95 0.35 -2.81 21.16
N VAL A 96 0.87 -3.06 19.97
CA VAL A 96 0.70 -4.36 19.30
C VAL A 96 2.02 -4.92 18.80
N LEU A 97 2.25 -6.19 19.12
CA LEU A 97 3.18 -7.07 18.43
C LEU A 97 2.36 -8.17 17.76
N VAL A 98 2.36 -8.25 16.43
CA VAL A 98 1.57 -9.22 15.68
C VAL A 98 2.45 -10.27 15.05
N GLU A 99 2.06 -11.56 15.16
CA GLU A 99 2.78 -12.66 14.52
C GLU A 99 2.93 -12.47 13.01
N LYS A 100 4.05 -12.98 12.51
CA LYS A 100 4.36 -13.03 11.08
C LYS A 100 3.53 -14.14 10.37
N PRO A 101 3.22 -13.97 9.08
CA PRO A 101 3.26 -12.70 8.37
C PRO A 101 2.25 -11.72 8.95
N MET A 102 2.50 -10.41 8.79
CA MET A 102 1.70 -9.36 9.40
C MET A 102 0.20 -9.55 9.18
N GLY A 103 -0.21 -9.92 7.96
CA GLY A 103 -1.59 -10.22 7.57
C GLY A 103 -1.64 -11.25 6.46
N LEU A 104 -2.79 -11.42 5.85
CA LEU A 104 -2.97 -12.31 4.71
C LEU A 104 -2.38 -11.72 3.42
N ASN A 105 -2.43 -10.38 3.29
CA ASN A 105 -1.94 -9.63 2.13
C ASN A 105 -1.51 -8.21 2.50
N HIS A 106 -0.92 -7.51 1.55
CA HIS A 106 -0.45 -6.14 1.69
C HIS A 106 -1.57 -5.15 2.05
N ALA A 107 -2.79 -5.34 1.55
CA ALA A 107 -3.92 -4.48 1.85
C ALA A 107 -4.32 -4.52 3.33
N GLU A 108 -4.30 -5.70 3.94
CA GLU A 108 -4.52 -5.85 5.39
C GLU A 108 -3.41 -5.16 6.19
N ALA A 109 -2.14 -5.35 5.77
CA ALA A 109 -1.00 -4.70 6.44
C ALA A 109 -1.10 -3.17 6.39
N MET A 110 -1.48 -2.58 5.25
CA MET A 110 -1.74 -1.14 5.14
C MET A 110 -2.80 -0.67 6.14
N ARG A 111 -3.92 -1.39 6.25
CA ARG A 111 -5.01 -1.04 7.18
C ARG A 111 -4.57 -1.13 8.65
N MET A 112 -3.74 -2.10 9.00
CA MET A 112 -3.17 -2.23 10.35
C MET A 112 -2.25 -1.07 10.69
N VAL A 113 -1.37 -0.68 9.78
CA VAL A 113 -0.46 0.46 9.97
C VAL A 113 -1.26 1.76 10.12
N GLU A 114 -2.25 2.00 9.26
CA GLU A 114 -3.10 3.20 9.38
C GLU A 114 -3.90 3.22 10.68
N ALA A 115 -4.35 2.06 11.18
CA ALA A 115 -5.01 1.98 12.48
C ALA A 115 -4.06 2.32 13.64
N ALA A 116 -2.80 1.86 13.57
CA ALA A 116 -1.78 2.20 14.56
C ALA A 116 -1.46 3.70 14.58
N ILE A 117 -1.30 4.31 13.38
CA ILE A 117 -1.07 5.75 13.23
C ILE A 117 -2.26 6.56 13.76
N ALA A 118 -3.49 6.20 13.37
CA ALA A 118 -4.69 6.92 13.75
C ALA A 118 -4.96 6.92 15.27
N ASN A 119 -4.48 5.90 15.97
CA ASN A 119 -4.68 5.72 17.41
C ASN A 119 -3.40 5.98 18.24
N ASP A 120 -2.33 6.44 17.62
CA ASP A 120 -1.05 6.75 18.25
C ASP A 120 -0.50 5.59 19.09
N VAL A 121 -0.54 4.36 18.56
CA VAL A 121 -0.04 3.15 19.23
C VAL A 121 1.16 2.56 18.50
N PHE A 122 1.98 1.83 19.24
CA PHE A 122 3.08 1.05 18.69
C PHE A 122 2.53 -0.17 17.94
N LEU A 123 3.12 -0.47 16.76
CA LEU A 123 2.87 -1.68 16.00
C LEU A 123 4.19 -2.22 15.43
N MET A 124 4.45 -3.52 15.60
CA MET A 124 5.56 -4.24 14.98
C MET A 124 5.12 -5.64 14.53
N GLU A 125 5.63 -6.10 13.40
CA GLU A 125 5.54 -7.49 12.95
C GLU A 125 6.60 -8.34 13.66
N ALA A 126 6.22 -9.51 14.16
CA ALA A 126 7.02 -10.36 15.03
C ALA A 126 8.02 -11.23 14.26
N PHE A 127 9.05 -10.61 13.70
CA PHE A 127 10.22 -11.31 13.17
C PHE A 127 11.33 -11.35 14.22
N MET A 128 11.23 -12.27 15.17
CA MET A 128 12.13 -12.38 16.30
C MET A 128 13.62 -12.44 15.91
N TYR A 129 13.98 -13.06 14.77
CA TYR A 129 15.36 -13.13 14.30
C TYR A 129 15.96 -11.75 13.98
N ARG A 130 15.12 -10.77 13.60
CA ARG A 130 15.53 -9.39 13.33
C ARG A 130 16.06 -8.70 14.59
N CYS A 131 15.58 -9.10 15.75
CA CYS A 131 15.98 -8.58 17.05
C CYS A 131 17.28 -9.22 17.57
N HIS A 132 17.75 -10.32 16.95
CA HIS A 132 18.92 -11.07 17.41
C HIS A 132 20.24 -10.42 16.96
N PRO A 133 21.31 -10.42 17.81
CA PRO A 133 22.64 -9.87 17.45
C PRO A 133 23.26 -10.44 16.18
N GLN A 134 22.98 -11.71 15.85
CA GLN A 134 23.44 -12.34 14.61
C GLN A 134 22.99 -11.58 13.37
N THR A 135 21.73 -11.18 13.32
CA THR A 135 21.19 -10.43 12.17
C THR A 135 21.83 -9.06 12.05
N ARG A 136 22.03 -8.36 13.18
CA ARG A 136 22.75 -7.09 13.22
C ARG A 136 24.16 -7.24 12.67
N ARG A 137 24.92 -8.23 13.18
CA ARG A 137 26.29 -8.48 12.72
C ARG A 137 26.35 -8.84 11.24
N LEU A 138 25.39 -9.62 10.75
CA LEU A 138 25.29 -9.94 9.31
C LEU A 138 25.12 -8.69 8.45
N VAL A 139 24.24 -7.78 8.85
CA VAL A 139 24.02 -6.49 8.18
C VAL A 139 25.29 -5.63 8.19
N GLU A 140 26.00 -5.59 9.33
CA GLU A 140 27.28 -4.87 9.45
C GLU A 140 28.32 -5.43 8.47
N LEU A 141 28.51 -6.75 8.41
CA LEU A 141 29.46 -7.39 7.50
C LEU A 141 29.17 -7.09 6.03
N VAL A 142 27.89 -7.02 5.64
CA VAL A 142 27.49 -6.61 4.29
C VAL A 142 27.81 -5.13 4.04
N ARG A 143 27.51 -4.25 4.99
CA ARG A 143 27.83 -2.81 4.90
C ARG A 143 29.34 -2.54 4.89
N GLU A 144 30.12 -3.31 5.63
CA GLU A 144 31.58 -3.28 5.66
C GLU A 144 32.19 -3.85 4.37
N LYS A 145 31.39 -4.39 3.45
CA LYS A 145 31.81 -5.00 2.19
C LYS A 145 32.87 -6.09 2.35
N VAL A 146 32.78 -6.92 3.40
CA VAL A 146 33.78 -7.96 3.68
C VAL A 146 33.92 -9.01 2.57
N ILE A 147 32.91 -9.10 1.69
CA ILE A 147 32.88 -9.96 0.51
C ILE A 147 32.80 -9.14 -0.80
N GLY A 148 33.16 -7.86 -0.76
CA GLY A 148 33.00 -6.94 -1.86
C GLY A 148 31.53 -6.56 -2.12
N ASP A 149 31.19 -6.29 -3.38
CA ASP A 149 29.83 -5.95 -3.77
C ASP A 149 28.94 -7.19 -3.82
N VAL A 150 27.81 -7.15 -3.09
CA VAL A 150 26.83 -8.25 -3.08
C VAL A 150 26.22 -8.45 -4.47
N ARG A 151 26.19 -9.68 -4.94
CA ARG A 151 25.64 -10.07 -6.24
C ARG A 151 24.43 -10.98 -6.13
N VAL A 152 24.52 -12.05 -5.30
CA VAL A 152 23.42 -13.01 -5.15
C VAL A 152 23.16 -13.28 -3.67
N ILE A 153 21.90 -13.32 -3.30
CA ILE A 153 21.41 -13.67 -1.96
C ILE A 153 20.55 -14.92 -2.12
N HIS A 154 20.97 -16.02 -1.51
CA HIS A 154 20.18 -17.24 -1.42
C HIS A 154 19.58 -17.36 -0.03
N ALA A 155 18.27 -17.59 0.07
CA ALA A 155 17.61 -17.82 1.34
C ALA A 155 16.63 -19.00 1.23
N THR A 156 16.79 -19.97 2.09
CA THR A 156 15.94 -21.17 2.12
C THR A 156 15.40 -21.38 3.51
N PHE A 157 14.08 -21.55 3.60
CA PHE A 157 13.41 -21.99 4.81
C PHE A 157 12.23 -22.88 4.45
N SER A 158 12.32 -24.15 4.81
CA SER A 158 11.28 -25.13 4.56
C SER A 158 11.33 -26.28 5.58
N PHE A 159 10.23 -26.96 5.73
CA PHE A 159 10.15 -28.17 6.54
C PHE A 159 9.12 -29.12 5.93
N HIS A 160 9.23 -30.39 6.26
CA HIS A 160 8.24 -31.39 5.85
C HIS A 160 7.27 -31.65 7.01
N TRP A 161 6.03 -31.19 6.85
CA TRP A 161 4.94 -31.52 7.77
C TRP A 161 4.54 -32.99 7.60
N PRO A 162 4.18 -33.74 8.66
CA PRO A 162 4.04 -35.19 8.61
C PRO A 162 3.14 -35.72 7.49
N ARG A 163 3.43 -36.96 7.03
CA ARG A 163 2.80 -37.65 5.90
C ARG A 163 1.29 -37.84 5.99
N THR A 164 0.67 -37.65 7.15
CA THR A 164 -0.77 -37.76 7.38
C THR A 164 -1.57 -36.59 6.82
N ARG A 165 -0.99 -35.76 5.94
CA ARG A 165 -1.66 -34.65 5.21
C ARG A 165 -2.97 -34.17 5.89
N ASP A 166 -2.86 -33.73 7.12
CA ASP A 166 -3.99 -33.20 7.85
C ASP A 166 -4.37 -31.81 7.26
N LEU A 167 -5.39 -31.79 6.42
CA LEU A 167 -5.91 -30.54 5.79
C LEU A 167 -6.58 -29.61 6.80
N SER A 168 -6.86 -30.06 8.04
CA SER A 168 -7.32 -29.17 9.11
C SER A 168 -6.17 -28.39 9.76
N SER A 169 -4.92 -28.85 9.57
CA SER A 169 -3.74 -28.12 10.03
C SER A 169 -3.65 -26.76 9.37
N ARG A 170 -3.36 -25.70 10.15
CA ARG A 170 -3.17 -24.35 9.62
C ARG A 170 -2.18 -24.27 8.44
N LEU A 171 -1.25 -25.21 8.33
CA LEU A 171 -0.22 -25.24 7.27
C LEU A 171 -0.77 -25.67 5.90
N LEU A 172 -1.78 -26.53 5.89
CA LEU A 172 -2.42 -27.05 4.67
C LEU A 172 -3.86 -26.59 4.50
N ASN A 173 -4.34 -25.70 5.36
CA ASN A 173 -5.70 -25.19 5.33
C ASN A 173 -5.77 -23.85 4.61
N HIS A 174 -6.37 -23.84 3.44
CA HIS A 174 -6.55 -22.66 2.61
C HIS A 174 -7.32 -21.54 3.33
N ALA A 175 -8.37 -21.87 4.08
CA ALA A 175 -9.17 -20.88 4.82
C ALA A 175 -8.40 -20.24 6.00
N LEU A 176 -7.28 -20.83 6.41
CA LEU A 176 -6.40 -20.30 7.46
C LEU A 176 -5.12 -19.64 6.91
N GLY A 177 -5.05 -19.40 5.59
CA GLY A 177 -3.88 -18.79 4.98
C GLY A 177 -2.65 -19.70 5.02
N GLY A 178 -2.85 -21.03 4.85
CA GLY A 178 -1.76 -22.01 4.86
C GLY A 178 -0.82 -21.85 3.66
N GLY A 179 0.24 -22.65 3.64
CA GLY A 179 1.25 -22.67 2.58
C GLY A 179 2.63 -22.21 3.06
N GLY A 180 3.63 -22.54 2.25
CA GLY A 180 5.03 -22.25 2.56
C GLY A 180 5.38 -20.76 2.43
N ILE A 181 4.84 -20.06 1.43
CA ILE A 181 5.15 -18.65 1.16
C ILE A 181 4.82 -17.79 2.38
N LEU A 182 3.61 -17.90 2.94
CA LEU A 182 3.21 -17.11 4.09
C LEU A 182 3.83 -17.63 5.40
N ASP A 183 3.95 -18.96 5.60
CA ASP A 183 4.45 -19.47 6.89
C ASP A 183 5.96 -19.25 7.10
N VAL A 184 6.79 -19.61 6.11
CA VAL A 184 8.26 -19.53 6.23
C VAL A 184 8.95 -18.81 5.07
N GLY A 185 8.33 -18.68 3.92
CA GLY A 185 8.82 -17.85 2.80
C GLY A 185 8.89 -16.36 3.15
N CYS A 186 8.05 -15.90 4.07
CA CYS A 186 8.10 -14.55 4.60
C CYS A 186 9.45 -14.21 5.26
N TYR A 187 10.13 -15.18 5.87
CA TYR A 187 11.48 -15.00 6.40
C TYR A 187 12.51 -14.87 5.28
N CYS A 188 12.40 -15.71 4.22
CA CYS A 188 13.30 -15.63 3.06
C CYS A 188 13.19 -14.28 2.36
N THR A 189 11.97 -13.77 2.21
CA THR A 189 11.70 -12.46 1.63
C THR A 189 12.24 -11.34 2.52
N SER A 190 11.97 -11.38 3.83
CA SER A 190 12.41 -10.39 4.81
C SER A 190 13.94 -10.27 4.84
N ILE A 191 14.67 -11.39 4.90
CA ILE A 191 16.14 -11.36 4.95
C ILE A 191 16.76 -10.90 3.62
N ALA A 192 16.19 -11.30 2.48
CA ALA A 192 16.69 -10.90 1.18
C ALA A 192 16.54 -9.37 0.98
N ARG A 193 15.39 -8.81 1.36
CA ARG A 193 15.14 -7.36 1.31
C ARG A 193 16.07 -6.58 2.24
N LEU A 194 16.27 -7.08 3.47
CA LEU A 194 17.21 -6.49 4.44
C LEU A 194 18.63 -6.43 3.88
N LEU A 195 19.14 -7.55 3.36
CA LEU A 195 20.52 -7.66 2.88
C LEU A 195 20.75 -6.89 1.57
N ALA A 196 19.78 -6.90 0.66
CA ALA A 196 19.81 -6.08 -0.54
C ALA A 196 19.82 -4.58 -0.22
N GLY A 197 19.09 -4.16 0.81
CA GLY A 197 19.14 -2.80 1.33
C GLY A 197 20.50 -2.48 1.97
N ALA A 198 21.01 -3.36 2.82
CA ALA A 198 22.31 -3.19 3.48
C ALA A 198 23.44 -3.01 2.46
N ALA A 199 23.43 -3.77 1.36
CA ALA A 199 24.39 -3.64 0.26
C ALA A 199 24.36 -2.26 -0.42
N GLN A 200 23.27 -1.51 -0.29
CA GLN A 200 23.06 -0.17 -0.84
C GLN A 200 23.10 0.94 0.23
N GLY A 201 23.48 0.61 1.47
CA GLY A 201 23.49 1.55 2.58
C GLY A 201 22.10 1.95 3.10
N LYS A 202 21.05 1.20 2.73
CA LYS A 202 19.64 1.38 3.15
C LYS A 202 19.26 0.36 4.23
N ASN A 203 18.10 0.56 4.86
CA ASN A 203 17.58 -0.39 5.85
C ASN A 203 17.01 -1.65 5.18
N PHE A 204 16.38 -1.50 4.02
CA PHE A 204 15.88 -2.59 3.16
C PHE A 204 15.81 -2.10 1.71
N ALA A 205 15.58 -3.00 0.76
CA ALA A 205 15.34 -2.68 -0.64
C ALA A 205 14.11 -3.42 -1.16
N GLU A 206 13.33 -2.75 -2.01
CA GLU A 206 12.20 -3.38 -2.70
C GLU A 206 12.66 -4.08 -3.97
N PRO A 207 12.19 -5.32 -4.25
CA PRO A 207 12.51 -5.96 -5.50
C PRO A 207 11.81 -5.28 -6.68
N ILE A 208 12.59 -4.98 -7.72
CA ILE A 208 12.10 -4.43 -8.98
C ILE A 208 11.26 -5.49 -9.71
N ASP A 209 11.75 -6.74 -9.72
CA ASP A 209 11.09 -7.87 -10.39
C ASP A 209 11.02 -9.09 -9.47
N VAL A 210 9.96 -9.88 -9.62
CA VAL A 210 9.72 -11.16 -8.92
C VAL A 210 9.22 -12.16 -9.95
N LYS A 211 9.91 -13.29 -10.07
CA LYS A 211 9.52 -14.44 -10.88
C LYS A 211 9.49 -15.67 -10.01
N ALA A 212 8.45 -16.46 -10.09
CA ALA A 212 8.33 -17.64 -9.25
C ALA A 212 7.64 -18.79 -9.97
N VAL A 213 7.90 -20.00 -9.47
CA VAL A 213 7.17 -21.23 -9.78
C VAL A 213 6.93 -21.98 -8.47
N GLY A 214 5.84 -22.73 -8.42
CA GLY A 214 5.49 -23.47 -7.21
C GLY A 214 4.48 -24.58 -7.48
N ARG A 215 4.35 -25.47 -6.50
CA ARG A 215 3.32 -26.50 -6.46
C ARG A 215 2.22 -26.05 -5.51
N VAL A 216 1.06 -25.70 -6.04
CA VAL A 216 -0.18 -25.59 -5.29
C VAL A 216 -0.81 -26.97 -5.21
N GLY A 217 -1.11 -27.45 -4.00
CA GLY A 217 -1.68 -28.78 -3.80
C GLY A 217 -3.14 -28.84 -4.26
N ASP A 218 -3.52 -29.92 -4.93
CA ASP A 218 -4.89 -30.05 -5.48
C ASP A 218 -5.97 -30.08 -4.39
N ASP A 219 -5.68 -30.74 -3.27
CA ASP A 219 -6.60 -30.86 -2.14
C ASP A 219 -6.44 -29.69 -1.14
N SER A 220 -5.20 -29.31 -0.86
CA SER A 220 -4.88 -28.27 0.12
C SER A 220 -5.16 -26.87 -0.41
N ARG A 221 -5.07 -26.67 -1.73
CA ARG A 221 -5.20 -25.37 -2.40
C ARG A 221 -4.23 -24.30 -1.87
N VAL A 222 -3.10 -24.72 -1.28
CA VAL A 222 -2.02 -23.84 -0.81
C VAL A 222 -0.71 -24.23 -1.45
N ASP A 223 0.28 -23.36 -1.44
CA ASP A 223 1.63 -23.67 -1.92
C ASP A 223 2.33 -24.64 -0.96
N GLU A 224 2.56 -25.85 -1.44
CA GLU A 224 3.24 -26.89 -0.68
C GLU A 224 4.76 -26.72 -0.73
N TRP A 225 5.30 -26.24 -1.88
CA TRP A 225 6.65 -25.73 -2.07
C TRP A 225 6.71 -24.75 -3.23
N SER A 226 7.61 -23.79 -3.13
CA SER A 226 7.79 -22.75 -4.16
C SER A 226 9.21 -22.19 -4.14
N VAL A 227 9.66 -21.73 -5.30
CA VAL A 227 10.92 -20.99 -5.47
C VAL A 227 10.64 -19.66 -6.19
N ALA A 228 11.44 -18.63 -5.83
CA ALA A 228 11.35 -17.32 -6.46
C ALA A 228 12.74 -16.76 -6.78
N SER A 229 12.82 -16.01 -7.86
CA SER A 229 13.95 -15.16 -8.22
C SER A 229 13.54 -13.70 -8.16
N LEU A 230 14.31 -12.89 -7.46
CA LEU A 230 14.08 -11.47 -7.25
C LEU A 230 15.22 -10.67 -7.86
N ARG A 231 14.92 -9.50 -8.42
CA ARG A 231 15.92 -8.52 -8.83
C ARG A 231 15.71 -7.24 -8.02
N PHE A 232 16.76 -6.81 -7.33
CA PHE A 232 16.79 -5.58 -6.56
C PHE A 232 17.54 -4.47 -7.31
N PRO A 233 17.40 -3.20 -6.91
CA PRO A 233 18.26 -2.12 -7.39
C PRO A 233 19.75 -2.44 -7.14
N GLY A 234 20.64 -1.93 -7.98
CA GLY A 234 22.08 -2.20 -7.87
C GLY A 234 22.49 -3.60 -8.35
N ASP A 235 21.66 -4.23 -9.19
CA ASP A 235 21.89 -5.54 -9.82
C ASP A 235 22.08 -6.69 -8.81
N VAL A 236 21.56 -6.56 -7.60
CA VAL A 236 21.51 -7.63 -6.61
C VAL A 236 20.36 -8.58 -6.95
N LEU A 237 20.67 -9.89 -7.02
CA LEU A 237 19.69 -10.94 -7.27
C LEU A 237 19.35 -11.67 -5.97
N GLY A 238 18.09 -12.07 -5.80
CA GLY A 238 17.63 -12.96 -4.75
C GLY A 238 17.18 -14.30 -5.32
N GLN A 239 17.53 -15.40 -4.69
CA GLN A 239 17.01 -16.73 -4.98
C GLN A 239 16.42 -17.31 -3.69
N LEU A 240 15.10 -17.49 -3.65
CA LEU A 240 14.37 -17.91 -2.47
C LEU A 240 13.75 -19.29 -2.69
N ALA A 241 13.72 -20.11 -1.65
CA ALA A 241 13.04 -21.40 -1.68
C ALA A 241 12.32 -21.66 -0.35
N THR A 242 11.07 -22.12 -0.45
CA THR A 242 10.22 -22.36 0.71
C THR A 242 9.33 -23.57 0.51
N GLY A 243 8.77 -24.11 1.58
CA GLY A 243 7.77 -25.17 1.53
C GLY A 243 7.43 -25.77 2.89
N VAL A 244 6.22 -26.33 2.96
CA VAL A 244 5.68 -27.02 4.13
C VAL A 244 5.58 -28.55 3.92
N GLN A 245 5.84 -29.01 2.69
CA GLN A 245 5.84 -30.42 2.31
C GLN A 245 7.17 -30.89 1.70
N VAL A 246 8.22 -30.09 1.85
CA VAL A 246 9.59 -30.42 1.43
C VAL A 246 10.56 -29.95 2.50
N LYS A 247 11.51 -30.80 2.90
CA LYS A 247 12.57 -30.41 3.83
C LYS A 247 13.79 -30.02 3.03
N GLN A 248 14.20 -28.78 3.17
CA GLN A 248 15.46 -28.25 2.68
C GLN A 248 16.31 -27.76 3.87
N GLU A 249 17.55 -27.43 3.63
CA GLU A 249 18.40 -26.79 4.62
C GLU A 249 17.94 -25.35 4.86
N SER A 250 17.76 -24.97 6.13
CA SER A 250 17.42 -23.58 6.51
C SER A 250 18.70 -22.75 6.57
N VAL A 251 18.96 -21.97 5.52
CA VAL A 251 20.26 -21.32 5.33
C VAL A 251 20.09 -19.98 4.60
N VAL A 252 20.99 -19.05 4.90
CA VAL A 252 21.22 -17.84 4.07
C VAL A 252 22.66 -17.86 3.58
N ARG A 253 22.84 -17.71 2.27
CA ARG A 253 24.14 -17.54 1.62
C ARG A 253 24.14 -16.24 0.82
N ILE A 254 25.23 -15.49 0.90
CA ILE A 254 25.44 -14.24 0.17
C ILE A 254 26.73 -14.39 -0.61
N ASP A 255 26.65 -14.25 -1.93
CA ASP A 255 27.81 -14.30 -2.82
C ASP A 255 28.11 -12.89 -3.33
N GLY A 256 29.34 -12.44 -3.11
CA GLY A 256 29.84 -11.12 -3.50
C GLY A 256 30.96 -11.21 -4.53
N SER A 257 31.53 -10.03 -4.87
CA SER A 257 32.64 -9.96 -5.84
C SER A 257 33.95 -10.58 -5.29
N ASP A 258 34.16 -10.57 -3.97
CA ASP A 258 35.42 -10.92 -3.33
C ASP A 258 35.31 -12.12 -2.39
N GLY A 259 34.12 -12.73 -2.27
CA GLY A 259 33.91 -13.88 -1.40
C GLY A 259 32.44 -14.20 -1.17
N SER A 260 32.17 -14.98 -0.12
CA SER A 260 30.82 -15.35 0.28
C SER A 260 30.63 -15.33 1.79
N ILE A 261 29.39 -15.16 2.23
CA ILE A 261 28.94 -15.31 3.61
C ILE A 261 27.92 -16.44 3.67
N LEU A 262 28.05 -17.34 4.66
CA LEU A 262 27.09 -18.40 4.95
C LEU A 262 26.58 -18.26 6.39
N VAL A 263 25.27 -18.29 6.58
CA VAL A 263 24.59 -18.30 7.89
C VAL A 263 23.84 -19.62 8.02
N PRO A 264 24.33 -20.59 8.80
CA PRO A 264 23.75 -21.95 8.89
C PRO A 264 22.40 -21.99 9.61
N ASN A 265 22.11 -21.06 10.51
CA ASN A 265 20.84 -20.96 11.23
C ASN A 265 20.38 -19.50 11.30
N PRO A 266 19.85 -18.95 10.18
CA PRO A 266 19.54 -17.52 10.10
C PRO A 266 18.28 -17.09 10.86
N PHE A 267 17.26 -17.96 10.97
CA PHE A 267 15.91 -17.56 11.36
C PHE A 267 15.54 -17.89 12.82
N VAL A 268 16.23 -18.88 13.41
CA VAL A 268 15.95 -19.31 14.78
C VAL A 268 17.25 -19.54 15.58
N PRO A 269 18.18 -18.57 15.60
CA PRO A 269 19.42 -18.72 16.35
C PRO A 269 19.09 -18.92 17.85
N GLY A 270 19.80 -19.85 18.50
CA GLY A 270 19.61 -20.12 19.94
C GLY A 270 18.35 -20.91 20.32
N LYS A 271 17.52 -21.36 19.35
CA LYS A 271 16.26 -22.08 19.64
C LYS A 271 16.50 -23.36 20.45
N ASP A 272 17.61 -24.07 20.21
CA ASP A 272 17.95 -25.32 20.87
C ASP A 272 18.71 -25.11 22.19
N GLY A 273 18.66 -23.92 22.76
CA GLY A 273 19.37 -23.53 23.98
C GLY A 273 20.85 -23.19 23.75
N ALA A 274 21.29 -23.14 22.51
CA ALA A 274 22.64 -22.70 22.15
C ALA A 274 22.79 -21.19 22.50
N THR A 275 23.87 -20.88 23.22
CA THR A 275 24.24 -19.52 23.61
C THR A 275 25.13 -18.82 22.57
N THR A 276 25.46 -19.55 21.51
CA THR A 276 26.30 -19.06 20.41
C THR A 276 25.65 -19.35 19.07
N SER A 277 25.80 -18.42 18.12
CA SER A 277 25.51 -18.61 16.71
C SER A 277 26.71 -18.19 15.87
N LYS A 278 26.74 -18.55 14.59
CA LYS A 278 27.90 -18.24 13.76
C LYS A 278 27.55 -17.78 12.36
N ILE A 279 28.40 -16.90 11.84
CA ILE A 279 28.43 -16.47 10.44
C ILE A 279 29.79 -16.93 9.89
N ILE A 280 29.79 -17.55 8.72
CA ILE A 280 31.00 -18.06 8.07
C ILE A 280 31.31 -17.14 6.88
N VAL A 281 32.48 -16.55 6.87
CA VAL A 281 32.97 -15.67 5.80
C VAL A 281 34.13 -16.39 5.08
N THR A 282 34.03 -16.50 3.76
CA THR A 282 35.08 -17.05 2.90
C THR A 282 35.43 -16.00 1.84
N ARG A 283 36.71 -15.71 1.67
CA ARG A 283 37.19 -14.76 0.65
C ARG A 283 37.84 -15.51 -0.50
N HIS A 284 37.84 -14.93 -1.69
CA HIS A 284 38.48 -15.51 -2.87
C HIS A 284 40.01 -15.51 -2.75
N ASP A 285 40.60 -14.51 -2.09
CA ASP A 285 42.04 -14.38 -1.82
C ASP A 285 42.51 -15.17 -0.60
N ASP A 286 41.58 -15.57 0.29
CA ASP A 286 41.82 -16.46 1.44
C ASP A 286 40.66 -17.44 1.58
N PRO A 287 40.79 -18.65 0.95
CA PRO A 287 39.72 -19.63 0.92
C PRO A 287 39.46 -20.35 2.26
N GLN A 288 40.28 -20.06 3.29
CA GLN A 288 40.01 -20.62 4.63
C GLN A 288 38.81 -19.93 5.26
N PRO A 289 37.74 -20.67 5.62
CA PRO A 289 36.54 -20.09 6.22
C PRO A 289 36.87 -19.44 7.57
N ARG A 290 36.50 -18.17 7.73
CA ARG A 290 36.55 -17.45 9.01
C ARG A 290 35.19 -17.51 9.69
N GLU A 291 35.11 -18.06 10.87
CA GLU A 291 33.91 -18.05 11.68
C GLU A 291 33.84 -16.75 12.50
N VAL A 292 32.71 -16.05 12.41
CA VAL A 292 32.34 -14.95 13.27
C VAL A 292 31.32 -15.49 14.27
N ILE A 293 31.75 -15.65 15.51
CA ILE A 293 30.95 -16.19 16.59
C ILE A 293 30.17 -15.04 17.23
N ILE A 294 28.89 -15.24 17.44
CA ILE A 294 27.99 -14.31 18.12
C ILE A 294 27.50 -14.98 19.41
N GLU A 295 27.85 -14.41 20.55
CA GLU A 295 27.37 -14.85 21.85
C GLU A 295 26.05 -14.14 22.17
N CYS A 296 25.04 -14.91 22.55
CA CYS A 296 23.75 -14.39 22.99
C CYS A 296 23.09 -15.39 23.95
N ASN A 297 23.01 -15.01 25.22
CA ASN A 297 22.40 -15.82 26.26
C ASN A 297 20.90 -15.51 26.46
N GLU A 298 20.38 -14.52 25.72
CA GLU A 298 19.01 -14.07 25.86
C GLU A 298 18.06 -14.92 25.01
N ASN A 299 16.86 -15.15 25.54
CA ASN A 299 15.81 -15.82 24.81
C ASN A 299 15.37 -14.97 23.60
N LEU A 300 15.18 -15.57 22.45
CA LEU A 300 14.87 -14.93 21.19
C LEU A 300 13.59 -14.05 21.27
N TYR A 301 12.56 -14.54 21.96
CA TYR A 301 11.31 -13.78 22.17
C TYR A 301 11.42 -12.75 23.30
N ALA A 302 12.37 -12.91 24.24
CA ALA A 302 12.68 -11.87 25.20
C ALA A 302 13.31 -10.65 24.53
N LEU A 303 14.25 -10.87 23.60
CA LEU A 303 14.84 -9.81 22.80
C LEU A 303 13.77 -9.02 22.03
N GLU A 304 12.81 -9.71 21.45
CA GLU A 304 11.71 -9.10 20.72
C GLU A 304 10.79 -8.25 21.62
N ALA A 305 10.40 -8.79 22.78
CA ALA A 305 9.61 -8.04 23.77
C ALA A 305 10.35 -6.78 24.25
N ASP A 306 11.67 -6.89 24.46
CA ASP A 306 12.52 -5.76 24.88
C ASP A 306 12.72 -4.72 23.77
N VAL A 307 12.75 -5.13 22.49
CA VAL A 307 12.74 -4.20 21.33
C VAL A 307 11.46 -3.40 21.32
N VAL A 308 10.30 -4.03 21.52
CA VAL A 308 9.00 -3.34 21.58
C VAL A 308 9.01 -2.28 22.69
N ALA A 309 9.40 -2.67 23.90
CA ALA A 309 9.38 -1.76 25.06
C ALA A 309 10.28 -0.53 24.85
N ARG A 310 11.49 -0.73 24.29
CA ARG A 310 12.43 0.37 23.99
C ARG A 310 11.92 1.35 22.92
N ASN A 311 11.04 0.90 22.04
CA ASN A 311 10.58 1.68 20.89
C ASN A 311 9.11 2.14 20.98
N ILE A 312 8.43 1.93 22.09
CA ILE A 312 7.02 2.33 22.24
C ILE A 312 6.78 3.79 21.92
N ALA A 313 7.67 4.69 22.37
CA ALA A 313 7.57 6.12 22.10
C ALA A 313 7.72 6.47 20.60
N ASN A 314 8.43 5.64 19.83
CA ASN A 314 8.64 5.81 18.39
C ASN A 314 7.49 5.22 17.55
N ARG A 315 6.55 4.51 18.17
CA ARG A 315 5.40 3.82 17.53
C ARG A 315 5.77 2.66 16.60
N GLN A 316 7.03 2.48 16.28
CA GLN A 316 7.60 1.39 15.49
C GLN A 316 9.05 1.14 15.90
N ALA A 317 9.61 0.00 15.50
CA ALA A 317 11.00 -0.35 15.78
C ALA A 317 11.84 -0.35 14.49
N PRO A 318 13.12 0.07 14.56
CA PRO A 318 14.01 0.04 13.40
C PRO A 318 14.34 -1.38 12.93
N GLU A 319 14.25 -2.37 13.81
CA GLU A 319 14.44 -3.77 13.51
C GLU A 319 13.41 -4.30 12.50
N MET A 320 12.15 -3.81 12.58
CA MET A 320 11.08 -4.12 11.64
C MET A 320 10.12 -2.93 11.58
N SER A 321 10.42 -1.98 10.71
CA SER A 321 9.59 -0.78 10.52
C SER A 321 8.30 -1.09 9.76
N TRP A 322 7.33 -0.19 9.82
CA TRP A 322 6.08 -0.31 9.07
C TRP A 322 6.32 -0.46 7.56
N ASP A 323 7.22 0.36 7.00
CA ASP A 323 7.53 0.29 5.56
C ASP A 323 8.21 -1.03 5.19
N ASP A 324 9.03 -1.60 6.09
CA ASP A 324 9.65 -2.92 5.88
C ASP A 324 8.60 -4.04 5.88
N SER A 325 7.66 -4.04 6.83
CA SER A 325 6.55 -4.99 6.87
C SER A 325 5.63 -4.86 5.64
N LEU A 326 5.28 -3.63 5.25
CA LEU A 326 4.47 -3.38 4.05
C LEU A 326 5.16 -3.90 2.79
N GLY A 327 6.45 -3.62 2.62
CA GLY A 327 7.22 -4.11 1.49
C GLY A 327 7.37 -5.63 1.49
N ASN A 328 7.51 -6.25 2.68
CA ASN A 328 7.55 -7.70 2.81
C ASN A 328 6.24 -8.33 2.33
N MET A 329 5.09 -7.87 2.84
CA MET A 329 3.77 -8.33 2.43
C MET A 329 3.54 -8.14 0.92
N LYS A 330 3.89 -6.97 0.38
CA LYS A 330 3.79 -6.70 -1.06
C LYS A 330 4.62 -7.67 -1.91
N THR A 331 5.79 -8.06 -1.44
CA THR A 331 6.64 -9.01 -2.13
C THR A 331 6.05 -10.42 -2.07
N LEU A 332 5.46 -10.82 -0.93
CA LEU A 332 4.76 -12.09 -0.79
C LEU A 332 3.52 -12.18 -1.71
N ASP A 333 2.74 -11.11 -1.83
CA ASP A 333 1.60 -11.06 -2.76
C ASP A 333 2.06 -11.23 -4.20
N ARG A 334 3.16 -10.55 -4.60
CA ARG A 334 3.76 -10.73 -5.92
C ARG A 334 4.26 -12.15 -6.15
N TRP A 335 4.81 -12.81 -5.11
CA TRP A 335 5.25 -14.21 -5.19
C TRP A 335 4.05 -15.14 -5.39
N ARG A 336 2.98 -14.99 -4.57
CA ARG A 336 1.75 -15.78 -4.69
C ARG A 336 1.09 -15.61 -6.06
N ALA A 337 1.04 -14.37 -6.57
CA ALA A 337 0.48 -14.08 -7.89
C ALA A 337 1.20 -14.78 -9.05
N GLN A 338 2.52 -15.06 -8.93
CA GLN A 338 3.26 -15.79 -9.97
C GLN A 338 2.91 -17.29 -10.07
N ILE A 339 2.26 -17.82 -9.05
CA ILE A 339 1.82 -19.22 -8.99
C ILE A 339 0.29 -19.35 -8.92
N ASP A 340 -0.42 -18.28 -9.28
CA ASP A 340 -1.89 -18.19 -9.29
C ASP A 340 -2.55 -18.56 -7.94
N LEU A 341 -1.88 -18.25 -6.81
CA LEU A 341 -2.40 -18.51 -5.46
C LEU A 341 -3.10 -17.26 -4.89
N ALA A 342 -4.42 -17.33 -4.79
CA ALA A 342 -5.26 -16.41 -4.02
C ALA A 342 -6.10 -17.20 -3.03
N TYR A 343 -6.35 -16.66 -1.84
CA TYR A 343 -7.26 -17.26 -0.86
C TYR A 343 -8.70 -16.86 -1.14
N ASP A 344 -9.67 -17.73 -0.80
CA ASP A 344 -11.09 -17.47 -1.10
C ASP A 344 -11.56 -16.11 -0.56
N VAL A 345 -11.13 -15.73 0.64
CA VAL A 345 -11.47 -14.43 1.28
C VAL A 345 -10.91 -13.21 0.55
N GLU A 346 -10.05 -13.40 -0.43
CA GLU A 346 -9.47 -12.33 -1.27
C GLU A 346 -10.26 -12.14 -2.56
N THR A 347 -11.24 -13.02 -2.85
CA THR A 347 -12.05 -12.95 -4.07
C THR A 347 -13.34 -12.16 -3.87
N PRO A 348 -13.90 -11.52 -4.91
CA PRO A 348 -15.12 -10.72 -4.80
C PRO A 348 -16.32 -11.48 -4.21
N GLU A 349 -16.40 -12.80 -4.44
CA GLU A 349 -17.52 -13.66 -4.02
C GLU A 349 -17.52 -13.91 -2.51
N HIS A 350 -16.32 -13.95 -1.90
CA HIS A 350 -16.13 -14.35 -0.50
C HIS A 350 -15.57 -13.24 0.38
N PHE A 351 -15.25 -12.09 -0.21
CA PHE A 351 -14.68 -10.96 0.55
C PHE A 351 -15.67 -10.49 1.63
N PRO A 352 -15.21 -10.20 2.86
CA PRO A 352 -16.08 -9.77 3.95
C PRO A 352 -16.87 -8.51 3.62
N ARG A 353 -18.18 -8.58 3.75
CA ARG A 353 -19.07 -7.42 3.53
C ARG A 353 -18.95 -6.38 4.64
N GLU A 354 -18.75 -6.84 5.87
CA GLU A 354 -18.57 -5.96 7.01
C GLU A 354 -17.15 -5.39 7.03
N LYS A 355 -17.06 -4.09 7.26
CA LYS A 355 -15.78 -3.43 7.51
C LYS A 355 -15.34 -3.71 8.94
N THR A 356 -14.12 -4.14 9.15
CA THR A 356 -13.50 -4.06 10.47
C THR A 356 -13.23 -2.59 10.75
N ALA A 357 -14.16 -1.92 11.42
CA ALA A 357 -13.98 -0.54 11.81
C ALA A 357 -13.27 -0.48 13.17
N PRO A 358 -12.18 0.29 13.32
CA PRO A 358 -11.66 0.58 14.65
C PRO A 358 -12.70 1.38 15.44
N PRO A 359 -12.82 1.19 16.77
CA PRO A 359 -13.53 2.13 17.61
C PRO A 359 -12.98 3.54 17.34
N ARG A 360 -13.86 4.51 17.13
CA ARG A 360 -13.44 5.87 16.76
C ARG A 360 -12.76 6.52 17.98
N LEU A 361 -11.46 6.64 17.95
CA LEU A 361 -10.79 7.62 18.82
C LEU A 361 -11.00 9.03 18.25
N ALA A 362 -11.51 9.92 19.09
CA ALA A 362 -12.02 11.24 18.76
C ALA A 362 -10.90 12.30 18.59
N SER A 363 -9.76 12.02 17.99
CA SER A 363 -8.62 12.96 18.09
C SER A 363 -7.98 13.45 16.79
N SER A 364 -8.47 13.15 15.61
CA SER A 364 -7.98 13.87 14.43
C SER A 364 -9.03 14.91 13.97
N ARG A 365 -8.66 16.18 13.89
CA ARG A 365 -9.44 17.19 13.18
C ARG A 365 -9.70 16.67 11.77
N LYS A 366 -10.90 16.13 11.54
CA LYS A 366 -11.29 15.66 10.22
C LYS A 366 -11.41 16.90 9.33
N ILE A 367 -10.47 17.06 8.41
CA ILE A 367 -10.66 18.02 7.33
C ILE A 367 -11.78 17.45 6.45
N PRO A 368 -12.93 18.13 6.33
CA PRO A 368 -14.05 17.63 5.53
C PRO A 368 -13.69 17.65 4.06
N MET A 369 -14.26 16.71 3.29
CA MET A 369 -14.22 16.75 1.84
C MET A 369 -14.96 18.00 1.36
N THR A 370 -14.38 18.70 0.40
CA THR A 370 -15.06 19.77 -0.33
C THR A 370 -15.67 19.22 -1.61
N PHE A 371 -16.80 19.81 -2.02
CA PHE A 371 -17.58 19.35 -3.17
C PHE A 371 -17.75 20.45 -4.22
N GLY A 372 -18.02 20.04 -5.44
CA GLY A 372 -18.39 20.90 -6.56
C GLY A 372 -19.55 20.31 -7.35
N ARG A 373 -19.98 21.02 -8.38
CA ARG A 373 -21.07 20.60 -9.26
C ARG A 373 -20.57 20.40 -10.68
N ILE A 374 -21.09 19.37 -11.34
CA ILE A 374 -20.96 19.15 -12.77
C ILE A 374 -22.37 19.11 -13.35
N ALA A 375 -22.64 19.90 -14.38
CA ALA A 375 -23.96 19.99 -14.99
C ALA A 375 -24.42 18.61 -15.51
N GLY A 376 -25.64 18.24 -15.20
CA GLY A 376 -26.23 16.93 -15.56
C GLY A 376 -26.04 15.85 -14.49
N ILE A 377 -25.29 16.11 -13.44
CA ILE A 377 -25.11 15.20 -12.29
C ILE A 377 -25.86 15.80 -11.09
N GLU A 378 -26.78 15.04 -10.51
CA GLU A 378 -27.56 15.47 -9.35
C GLU A 378 -26.75 15.44 -8.05
N LYS A 379 -25.78 14.52 -7.97
CA LYS A 379 -24.89 14.35 -6.82
C LYS A 379 -23.88 15.49 -6.73
N ASP A 380 -23.53 15.87 -5.52
CA ASP A 380 -22.31 16.66 -5.26
C ASP A 380 -21.09 15.80 -5.59
N VAL A 381 -20.12 16.37 -6.29
CA VAL A 381 -18.89 15.67 -6.72
C VAL A 381 -17.73 16.08 -5.82
N SER A 382 -17.05 15.12 -5.21
CA SER A 382 -15.87 15.42 -4.38
C SER A 382 -14.75 16.09 -5.17
N ARG A 383 -14.14 17.14 -4.58
CA ARG A 383 -13.08 17.92 -5.25
C ARG A 383 -11.77 17.13 -5.42
N LEU A 384 -11.55 16.07 -4.62
CA LEU A 384 -10.59 15.00 -4.93
C LEU A 384 -11.33 13.89 -5.65
N VAL A 385 -10.69 13.33 -6.67
CA VAL A 385 -11.19 12.22 -7.47
C VAL A 385 -10.20 11.06 -7.39
N MET A 386 -10.66 9.88 -7.02
CA MET A 386 -9.83 8.68 -6.95
C MET A 386 -9.54 8.13 -8.35
N GLY A 387 -8.29 8.13 -8.77
CA GLY A 387 -7.83 7.44 -9.97
C GLY A 387 -7.82 5.93 -9.75
N CYS A 388 -8.54 5.20 -10.59
CA CYS A 388 -8.65 3.74 -10.54
C CYS A 388 -7.83 3.12 -11.68
N ASP A 389 -6.51 3.28 -11.66
CA ASP A 389 -5.59 2.80 -12.71
C ASP A 389 -4.41 1.98 -12.17
N ASN A 390 -4.29 1.86 -10.85
CA ASN A 390 -3.10 1.31 -10.21
C ASN A 390 -3.39 0.31 -9.07
N GLN A 391 -4.60 -0.20 -8.94
CA GLN A 391 -4.95 -1.24 -7.99
C GLN A 391 -4.55 -2.62 -8.54
N PRO A 392 -3.62 -3.34 -7.88
CA PRO A 392 -3.12 -4.62 -8.40
C PRO A 392 -4.15 -5.76 -8.29
N ASP A 393 -4.97 -5.75 -7.25
CA ASP A 393 -5.90 -6.82 -6.90
C ASP A 393 -7.13 -6.30 -6.16
N TYR A 394 -8.07 -7.19 -5.87
CA TYR A 394 -9.33 -6.85 -5.24
C TYR A 394 -9.19 -6.40 -3.77
N PRO A 395 -8.43 -7.09 -2.89
CA PRO A 395 -8.19 -6.62 -1.53
C PRO A 395 -7.61 -5.21 -1.46
N HIS A 396 -6.64 -4.91 -2.32
CA HIS A 396 -6.03 -3.59 -2.42
C HIS A 396 -7.06 -2.53 -2.87
N ALA A 397 -7.82 -2.83 -3.92
CA ALA A 397 -8.87 -1.93 -4.41
C ALA A 397 -9.91 -1.62 -3.32
N VAL A 398 -10.37 -2.65 -2.59
CA VAL A 398 -11.31 -2.45 -1.48
C VAL A 398 -10.71 -1.58 -0.38
N ALA A 399 -9.45 -1.81 0.02
CA ALA A 399 -8.81 -0.99 1.06
C ALA A 399 -8.71 0.49 0.65
N MET A 400 -8.27 0.76 -0.59
CA MET A 400 -8.09 2.10 -1.12
C MET A 400 -9.43 2.85 -1.31
N PHE A 401 -10.43 2.16 -1.87
CA PHE A 401 -11.74 2.77 -2.14
C PHE A 401 -12.53 2.97 -0.86
N ASP A 402 -12.46 2.03 0.10
CA ASP A 402 -13.07 2.19 1.42
C ASP A 402 -12.49 3.40 2.17
N ASP A 403 -11.16 3.55 2.22
CA ASP A 403 -10.51 4.68 2.90
C ASP A 403 -10.89 6.02 2.27
N PHE A 404 -10.88 6.11 0.93
CA PHE A 404 -11.27 7.32 0.22
C PHE A 404 -12.74 7.67 0.47
N PHE A 405 -13.62 6.69 0.39
CA PHE A 405 -15.06 6.86 0.61
C PHE A 405 -15.39 7.23 2.07
N ASP A 406 -14.74 6.59 3.03
CA ASP A 406 -14.92 6.86 4.47
C ASP A 406 -14.45 8.26 4.87
N ARG A 407 -13.50 8.84 4.12
CA ARG A 407 -13.06 10.24 4.26
C ARG A 407 -14.05 11.23 3.61
N GLY A 408 -15.06 10.75 2.88
CA GLY A 408 -16.10 11.55 2.22
C GLY A 408 -15.86 11.74 0.72
N GLY A 409 -14.86 11.13 0.11
CA GLY A 409 -14.68 11.10 -1.33
C GLY A 409 -15.74 10.24 -2.00
N ASN A 410 -16.30 10.69 -3.13
CA ASN A 410 -17.32 9.91 -3.84
C ASN A 410 -17.09 9.80 -5.36
N ALA A 411 -16.07 10.46 -5.90
CA ALA A 411 -15.79 10.45 -7.33
C ALA A 411 -14.61 9.49 -7.66
N PHE A 412 -14.85 8.60 -8.61
CA PHE A 412 -13.93 7.55 -9.04
C PHE A 412 -13.72 7.62 -10.55
N ASP A 413 -12.46 7.73 -10.98
CA ASP A 413 -12.07 7.89 -12.37
C ASP A 413 -11.44 6.61 -12.92
N THR A 414 -12.06 6.00 -13.93
CA THR A 414 -11.58 4.78 -14.58
C THR A 414 -11.60 4.91 -16.11
N ALA A 415 -11.09 3.90 -16.82
CA ALA A 415 -11.13 3.87 -18.27
C ALA A 415 -11.24 2.44 -18.81
N TRP A 416 -11.92 2.31 -19.94
CA TRP A 416 -12.04 1.06 -20.70
C TRP A 416 -10.69 0.38 -20.93
N LEU A 417 -9.63 1.18 -21.20
CA LEU A 417 -8.29 0.70 -21.50
C LEU A 417 -7.54 0.19 -20.26
N TYR A 418 -7.84 0.68 -19.05
CA TYR A 418 -7.01 0.42 -17.88
C TYR A 418 -6.91 -1.07 -17.55
N HIS A 419 -5.70 -1.62 -17.74
CA HIS A 419 -5.39 -3.04 -17.56
C HIS A 419 -6.40 -3.99 -18.21
N GLY A 420 -6.84 -3.69 -19.46
CA GLY A 420 -7.80 -4.52 -20.18
C GLY A 420 -9.19 -4.61 -19.54
N GLY A 421 -9.57 -3.60 -18.76
CA GLY A 421 -10.84 -3.52 -18.06
C GLY A 421 -10.83 -4.18 -16.66
N HIS A 422 -9.66 -4.59 -16.18
CA HIS A 422 -9.52 -5.11 -14.81
C HIS A 422 -9.93 -4.06 -13.78
N GLN A 423 -9.49 -2.81 -13.95
CA GLN A 423 -9.80 -1.72 -13.02
C GLN A 423 -11.30 -1.42 -12.94
N GLU A 424 -12.01 -1.47 -14.05
CA GLU A 424 -13.47 -1.32 -14.08
C GLU A 424 -14.18 -2.44 -13.28
N ARG A 425 -13.71 -3.69 -13.42
CA ARG A 425 -14.25 -4.81 -12.64
C ARG A 425 -13.99 -4.67 -11.16
N LEU A 426 -12.79 -4.23 -10.74
CA LEU A 426 -12.47 -3.98 -9.33
C LEU A 426 -13.42 -2.92 -8.73
N LEU A 427 -13.62 -1.81 -9.43
CA LEU A 427 -14.53 -0.74 -8.99
C LEU A 427 -15.99 -1.23 -8.93
N GLY A 428 -16.44 -1.98 -9.95
CA GLY A 428 -17.78 -2.55 -10.00
C GLY A 428 -18.04 -3.52 -8.85
N HIS A 429 -17.11 -4.43 -8.59
CA HIS A 429 -17.20 -5.37 -7.47
C HIS A 429 -17.24 -4.66 -6.12
N TRP A 430 -16.40 -3.62 -5.93
CA TRP A 430 -16.42 -2.83 -4.71
C TRP A 430 -17.75 -2.07 -4.52
N MET A 431 -18.27 -1.42 -5.55
CA MET A 431 -19.56 -0.73 -5.47
C MET A 431 -20.69 -1.68 -5.09
N LYS A 432 -20.69 -2.89 -5.66
CA LYS A 432 -21.65 -3.96 -5.32
C LYS A 432 -21.47 -4.45 -3.90
N LEU A 433 -20.22 -4.70 -3.46
CA LEU A 433 -19.89 -5.16 -2.12
C LEU A 433 -20.41 -4.19 -1.05
N ARG A 434 -20.21 -2.88 -1.26
CA ARG A 434 -20.57 -1.82 -0.31
C ARG A 434 -21.98 -1.25 -0.52
N ASN A 435 -22.64 -1.61 -1.62
CA ASN A 435 -23.95 -1.08 -2.01
C ASN A 435 -23.97 0.45 -2.09
N VAL A 436 -22.98 1.03 -2.80
CA VAL A 436 -22.74 2.49 -2.82
C VAL A 436 -22.89 3.14 -4.19
N ARG A 437 -23.41 2.41 -5.21
CA ARG A 437 -23.53 2.94 -6.58
C ARG A 437 -24.26 4.28 -6.63
N ASP A 438 -25.33 4.44 -5.88
CA ASP A 438 -26.13 5.66 -5.86
C ASP A 438 -25.39 6.85 -5.20
N GLN A 439 -24.38 6.58 -4.39
CA GLN A 439 -23.56 7.58 -3.73
C GLN A 439 -22.32 7.91 -4.54
N ALA A 440 -21.78 6.93 -5.29
CA ALA A 440 -20.58 7.08 -6.10
C ALA A 440 -20.85 7.87 -7.38
N VAL A 441 -19.92 8.77 -7.72
CA VAL A 441 -19.82 9.42 -9.03
C VAL A 441 -18.79 8.67 -9.85
N VAL A 442 -19.25 7.97 -10.88
CA VAL A 442 -18.41 7.10 -11.71
C VAL A 442 -18.05 7.82 -13.00
N ILE A 443 -16.76 8.10 -13.17
CA ILE A 443 -16.18 8.75 -14.34
C ILE A 443 -15.54 7.66 -15.20
N VAL A 444 -16.02 7.48 -16.42
CA VAL A 444 -15.56 6.45 -17.36
C VAL A 444 -14.90 7.10 -18.55
N LYS A 445 -13.81 6.54 -19.05
CA LYS A 445 -13.15 7.01 -20.27
C LYS A 445 -13.11 5.91 -21.33
N GLY A 446 -13.47 6.26 -22.57
CA GLY A 446 -13.32 5.43 -23.76
C GLY A 446 -12.91 6.26 -24.97
N GLY A 447 -12.86 5.69 -26.17
CA GLY A 447 -12.39 6.40 -27.36
C GLY A 447 -10.89 6.71 -27.29
N HIS A 448 -10.06 5.71 -26.98
CA HIS A 448 -8.60 5.84 -27.03
C HIS A 448 -8.06 5.42 -28.41
N THR A 449 -7.01 6.08 -28.90
CA THR A 449 -6.30 5.70 -30.13
C THR A 449 -5.86 4.23 -30.09
N PRO A 450 -6.03 3.45 -31.16
CA PRO A 450 -6.56 3.80 -32.49
C PRO A 450 -8.11 3.77 -32.60
N TYR A 451 -8.82 3.40 -31.57
CA TYR A 451 -10.28 3.18 -31.53
C TYR A 451 -11.06 4.45 -31.12
N CYS A 452 -10.52 5.63 -31.43
CA CYS A 452 -11.19 6.90 -31.16
C CYS A 452 -12.08 7.29 -32.33
N ASN A 453 -13.29 6.70 -32.39
CA ASN A 453 -14.33 6.99 -33.36
C ASN A 453 -15.73 6.71 -32.78
N PRO A 454 -16.82 7.20 -33.39
CA PRO A 454 -18.18 7.06 -32.88
C PRO A 454 -18.67 5.60 -32.67
N ILE A 455 -18.25 4.67 -33.51
CA ILE A 455 -18.67 3.26 -33.44
C ILE A 455 -18.00 2.56 -32.25
N ASP A 456 -16.68 2.67 -32.17
CA ASP A 456 -15.91 2.07 -31.06
C ASP A 456 -16.26 2.70 -29.72
N LEU A 457 -16.56 4.01 -29.69
CA LEU A 457 -17.05 4.71 -28.49
C LEU A 457 -18.26 3.99 -27.89
N THR A 458 -19.27 3.71 -28.69
CA THR A 458 -20.48 3.00 -28.24
C THR A 458 -20.16 1.63 -27.69
N THR A 459 -19.34 0.86 -28.40
CA THR A 459 -18.91 -0.49 -27.98
C THR A 459 -18.18 -0.44 -26.63
N GLN A 460 -17.21 0.47 -26.51
CA GLN A 460 -16.42 0.63 -25.28
C GLN A 460 -17.27 1.10 -24.09
N LEU A 461 -18.21 2.04 -24.30
CA LEU A 461 -19.13 2.45 -23.25
C LEU A 461 -19.96 1.29 -22.72
N LEU A 462 -20.57 0.50 -23.61
CA LEU A 462 -21.39 -0.64 -23.22
C LEU A 462 -20.58 -1.70 -22.48
N MET A 463 -19.36 -2.01 -22.95
CA MET A 463 -18.43 -2.90 -22.25
C MET A 463 -18.03 -2.37 -20.87
N SER A 464 -17.79 -1.07 -20.74
CA SER A 464 -17.46 -0.43 -19.46
C SER A 464 -18.62 -0.54 -18.46
N LEU A 465 -19.87 -0.28 -18.90
CA LEU A 465 -21.05 -0.41 -18.06
C LEU A 465 -21.26 -1.86 -17.59
N GLU A 466 -21.03 -2.84 -18.47
CA GLU A 466 -21.07 -4.26 -18.12
C GLU A 466 -20.02 -4.61 -17.06
N ARG A 467 -18.77 -4.22 -17.25
CA ARG A 467 -17.65 -4.48 -16.31
C ARG A 467 -17.87 -3.82 -14.95
N LEU A 468 -18.46 -2.64 -14.94
CA LEU A 468 -18.80 -1.88 -13.74
C LEU A 468 -20.08 -2.42 -13.05
N GLY A 469 -20.87 -3.22 -13.73
CA GLY A 469 -22.14 -3.74 -13.22
C GLY A 469 -23.17 -2.64 -12.97
N THR A 470 -23.24 -1.63 -13.85
CA THR A 470 -24.14 -0.47 -13.73
C THR A 470 -24.79 -0.16 -15.08
N ASP A 471 -25.93 0.50 -15.05
CA ASP A 471 -26.68 0.91 -16.24
C ASP A 471 -26.23 2.28 -16.81
N HIS A 472 -25.46 3.05 -16.04
CA HIS A 472 -25.00 4.35 -16.47
C HIS A 472 -23.65 4.76 -15.89
N ALA A 473 -22.93 5.64 -16.60
CA ALA A 473 -21.83 6.44 -16.09
C ALA A 473 -22.33 7.83 -15.67
N ASP A 474 -21.83 8.37 -14.56
CA ASP A 474 -22.14 9.77 -14.18
C ASP A 474 -21.43 10.73 -15.14
N VAL A 475 -20.18 10.46 -15.49
CA VAL A 475 -19.43 11.20 -16.52
C VAL A 475 -18.83 10.20 -17.52
N TYR A 476 -18.94 10.50 -18.81
CA TYR A 476 -18.19 9.80 -19.84
C TYR A 476 -17.25 10.74 -20.59
N LEU A 477 -15.99 10.36 -20.72
CA LEU A 477 -14.97 11.16 -21.38
C LEU A 477 -14.41 10.44 -22.60
N LEU A 478 -14.29 11.15 -23.71
CA LEU A 478 -13.42 10.73 -24.80
C LEU A 478 -11.98 10.78 -24.32
N HIS A 479 -11.31 9.62 -24.22
CA HIS A 479 -9.98 9.49 -23.61
C HIS A 479 -8.88 10.18 -24.44
N ARG A 480 -9.10 10.30 -25.75
CA ARG A 480 -8.27 11.04 -26.73
C ARG A 480 -9.16 11.78 -27.71
N ASP A 481 -8.58 12.72 -28.43
CA ASP A 481 -9.19 13.30 -29.61
C ASP A 481 -8.75 12.57 -30.88
N ASN A 482 -9.60 12.56 -31.88
CA ASN A 482 -9.27 12.21 -33.25
C ASN A 482 -9.63 13.38 -34.18
N PRO A 483 -8.68 14.29 -34.47
CA PRO A 483 -8.95 15.48 -35.29
C PRO A 483 -9.43 15.19 -36.72
N MET A 484 -9.24 13.94 -37.20
CA MET A 484 -9.70 13.55 -38.54
C MET A 484 -11.22 13.34 -38.62
N ILE A 485 -11.88 13.23 -37.46
CA ILE A 485 -13.33 13.08 -37.35
C ILE A 485 -13.94 14.42 -36.89
N PRO A 486 -14.98 14.94 -37.57
CA PRO A 486 -15.69 16.12 -37.13
C PRO A 486 -16.18 15.97 -35.66
N ALA A 487 -15.96 17.00 -34.83
CA ALA A 487 -16.34 16.94 -33.42
C ALA A 487 -17.86 16.67 -33.23
N GLY A 488 -18.68 17.11 -34.18
CA GLY A 488 -20.13 16.90 -34.16
C GLY A 488 -20.55 15.42 -34.20
N GLU A 489 -19.78 14.55 -34.84
CA GLU A 489 -20.08 13.12 -34.88
C GLU A 489 -19.96 12.47 -33.51
N PHE A 490 -18.97 12.88 -32.71
CA PHE A 490 -18.87 12.45 -31.30
C PHE A 490 -20.00 13.03 -30.45
N VAL A 491 -20.39 14.28 -30.69
CA VAL A 491 -21.50 14.93 -29.99
C VAL A 491 -22.82 14.17 -30.23
N ASP A 492 -23.10 13.82 -31.49
CA ASP A 492 -24.35 13.11 -31.84
C ASP A 492 -24.45 11.76 -31.10
N VAL A 493 -23.40 10.95 -31.10
CA VAL A 493 -23.38 9.65 -30.44
C VAL A 493 -23.46 9.80 -28.91
N LEU A 494 -22.75 10.75 -28.33
CA LEU A 494 -22.80 11.00 -26.87
C LEU A 494 -24.17 11.54 -26.43
N ASP A 495 -24.80 12.40 -27.24
CA ASP A 495 -26.16 12.87 -26.99
C ASP A 495 -27.20 11.76 -27.06
N GLU A 496 -27.04 10.79 -28.00
CA GLU A 496 -27.86 9.60 -28.07
C GLU A 496 -27.75 8.77 -26.77
N HIS A 497 -26.51 8.51 -26.30
CA HIS A 497 -26.28 7.80 -25.07
C HIS A 497 -26.84 8.55 -23.85
N ALA A 498 -26.75 9.88 -23.84
CA ALA A 498 -27.29 10.69 -22.77
C ALA A 498 -28.83 10.67 -22.75
N ARG A 499 -29.50 10.72 -23.92
CA ARG A 499 -30.97 10.56 -24.03
C ARG A 499 -31.42 9.18 -23.61
N ALA A 500 -30.63 8.14 -23.90
CA ALA A 500 -30.89 6.79 -23.47
C ALA A 500 -30.61 6.53 -21.98
N GLY A 501 -30.16 7.54 -21.24
CA GLY A 501 -29.86 7.48 -19.80
C GLY A 501 -28.56 6.75 -19.43
N ARG A 502 -27.76 6.33 -20.42
CA ARG A 502 -26.48 5.62 -20.18
C ARG A 502 -25.35 6.53 -19.71
N VAL A 503 -25.48 7.85 -19.90
CA VAL A 503 -24.49 8.86 -19.52
C VAL A 503 -25.21 10.06 -18.96
N ARG A 504 -24.75 10.64 -17.82
CA ARG A 504 -25.35 11.84 -17.22
C ARG A 504 -24.70 13.12 -17.73
N ALA A 505 -23.38 13.14 -17.81
CA ALA A 505 -22.58 14.23 -18.39
C ALA A 505 -21.45 13.63 -19.25
N PHE A 506 -20.97 14.39 -20.22
CA PHE A 506 -19.86 13.93 -21.06
C PHE A 506 -18.95 15.09 -21.49
N GLY A 507 -17.74 14.74 -21.96
CA GLY A 507 -16.75 15.69 -22.42
C GLY A 507 -15.53 15.03 -23.01
N GLY A 508 -14.42 15.78 -23.10
CA GLY A 508 -13.16 15.31 -23.64
C GLY A 508 -12.05 15.22 -22.60
N SER A 509 -11.22 14.21 -22.71
CA SER A 509 -9.93 14.14 -22.05
C SER A 509 -8.84 14.30 -23.10
N ASN A 510 -7.85 15.17 -22.84
CA ASN A 510 -6.81 15.52 -23.81
C ASN A 510 -7.37 16.18 -25.09
N TRP A 511 -8.39 17.00 -24.94
CA TRP A 511 -8.95 17.82 -26.01
C TRP A 511 -8.46 19.26 -25.86
N SER A 512 -8.15 19.91 -26.98
CA SER A 512 -7.86 21.35 -26.98
C SER A 512 -9.14 22.17 -26.71
N THR A 513 -8.99 23.34 -26.13
CA THR A 513 -10.12 24.26 -25.87
C THR A 513 -10.86 24.64 -27.17
N ALA A 514 -10.14 24.89 -28.25
CA ALA A 514 -10.72 25.14 -29.58
C ALA A 514 -11.55 23.93 -30.09
N ARG A 515 -11.13 22.74 -29.83
CA ARG A 515 -11.86 21.53 -30.24
C ARG A 515 -13.13 21.33 -29.43
N VAL A 516 -13.10 21.67 -28.10
CA VAL A 516 -14.28 21.69 -27.25
C VAL A 516 -15.27 22.79 -27.71
N ASP A 517 -14.77 23.97 -28.06
CA ASP A 517 -15.62 25.03 -28.59
C ASP A 517 -16.33 24.63 -29.88
N ALA A 518 -15.61 23.95 -30.81
CA ALA A 518 -16.20 23.42 -32.04
C ALA A 518 -17.30 22.37 -31.77
N ALA A 519 -17.09 21.46 -30.80
CA ALA A 519 -18.09 20.50 -30.36
C ALA A 519 -19.31 21.18 -29.76
N ASN A 520 -19.10 22.20 -28.93
CA ASN A 520 -20.19 22.92 -28.25
C ASN A 520 -20.97 23.84 -29.19
N GLU A 521 -20.29 24.43 -30.17
CA GLU A 521 -20.95 25.18 -31.24
C GLU A 521 -21.87 24.28 -32.10
N TYR A 522 -21.36 23.09 -32.48
CA TYR A 522 -22.15 22.09 -33.19
C TYR A 522 -23.38 21.67 -32.35
N ALA A 523 -23.17 21.33 -31.06
CA ALA A 523 -24.25 20.95 -30.17
C ALA A 523 -25.35 22.00 -30.11
N ARG A 524 -24.98 23.27 -29.92
CA ARG A 524 -25.91 24.38 -29.86
C ARG A 524 -26.70 24.55 -31.17
N LYS A 525 -26.04 24.46 -32.32
CA LYS A 525 -26.68 24.57 -33.65
C LYS A 525 -27.69 23.46 -33.93
N ASN A 526 -27.42 22.26 -33.42
CA ASN A 526 -28.21 21.06 -33.72
C ASN A 526 -29.11 20.59 -32.55
N GLY A 527 -29.28 21.42 -31.50
CA GLY A 527 -30.11 21.07 -30.35
C GLY A 527 -29.64 19.81 -29.61
N ARG A 528 -28.34 19.63 -29.54
CA ARG A 528 -27.67 18.53 -28.81
C ARG A 528 -27.15 19.01 -27.48
N ARG A 529 -26.91 18.06 -26.56
CA ARG A 529 -26.21 18.34 -25.31
C ARG A 529 -24.74 18.68 -25.62
N ALA A 530 -24.22 19.70 -24.97
CA ALA A 530 -22.83 20.15 -25.12
C ALA A 530 -21.89 19.33 -24.21
N PHE A 531 -20.60 19.40 -24.52
CA PHE A 531 -19.55 18.95 -23.60
C PHE A 531 -19.60 19.80 -22.32
N GLY A 532 -19.81 19.14 -21.19
CA GLY A 532 -20.00 19.79 -19.90
C GLY A 532 -18.79 19.68 -18.98
N VAL A 533 -17.70 19.01 -19.41
CA VAL A 533 -16.51 18.74 -18.60
C VAL A 533 -15.29 18.54 -19.48
N LEU A 534 -14.13 18.97 -19.01
CA LEU A 534 -12.81 18.75 -19.65
C LEU A 534 -11.89 17.99 -18.69
N SER A 535 -11.11 17.04 -19.19
CA SER A 535 -10.09 16.34 -18.39
C SER A 535 -8.72 16.41 -19.07
N ASN A 536 -7.94 17.41 -18.71
CA ASN A 536 -6.60 17.64 -19.20
C ASN A 536 -5.60 17.67 -18.04
N GLN A 537 -4.30 17.49 -18.37
CA GLN A 537 -3.26 17.67 -17.36
C GLN A 537 -3.32 19.08 -16.78
N PHE A 538 -3.31 19.17 -15.44
CA PHE A 538 -3.19 20.44 -14.76
C PHE A 538 -2.55 20.27 -13.38
N SER A 539 -1.45 20.96 -13.15
CA SER A 539 -0.72 20.99 -11.88
C SER A 539 0.08 22.27 -11.74
N LEU A 540 0.61 22.54 -10.56
CA LEU A 540 1.49 23.69 -10.34
C LEU A 540 2.80 23.57 -11.12
N ALA A 541 3.41 22.35 -11.20
CA ALA A 541 4.51 22.11 -12.12
C ALA A 541 4.00 22.07 -13.56
N ARG A 542 4.66 22.80 -14.43
CA ARG A 542 4.29 22.85 -15.85
C ARG A 542 4.86 21.64 -16.58
N MET A 543 4.01 20.96 -17.35
CA MET A 543 4.41 19.81 -18.18
C MET A 543 5.34 20.29 -19.31
N ILE A 544 6.55 19.72 -19.38
CA ILE A 544 7.55 20.04 -20.40
C ILE A 544 7.32 19.19 -21.64
N GLU A 545 7.25 17.88 -21.42
CA GLU A 545 6.92 16.89 -22.43
C GLU A 545 5.72 16.06 -21.98
N PRO A 546 4.85 15.65 -22.91
CA PRO A 546 3.73 14.80 -22.55
C PRO A 546 4.23 13.41 -22.11
N PRO A 547 3.69 12.82 -21.03
CA PRO A 547 4.06 11.47 -20.58
C PRO A 547 3.73 10.41 -21.63
N TRP A 548 2.67 10.63 -22.42
CA TRP A 548 2.25 9.79 -23.53
C TRP A 548 1.82 10.66 -24.73
N ALA A 549 1.95 10.12 -25.94
CA ALA A 549 1.49 10.80 -27.15
C ALA A 549 0.00 11.21 -27.05
N GLY A 550 -0.31 12.41 -27.53
CA GLY A 550 -1.66 12.95 -27.53
C GLY A 550 -2.16 13.45 -26.16
N CYS A 551 -1.30 13.57 -25.16
CA CYS A 551 -1.64 14.23 -23.91
C CYS A 551 -1.62 15.75 -24.06
N VAL A 552 -2.60 16.44 -23.47
CA VAL A 552 -2.79 17.89 -23.51
C VAL A 552 -2.77 18.45 -22.10
N SER A 553 -2.01 19.53 -21.90
CA SER A 553 -2.04 20.33 -20.65
C SER A 553 -3.04 21.49 -20.79
N ALA A 554 -3.71 21.82 -19.69
CA ALA A 554 -4.51 23.03 -19.56
C ALA A 554 -3.81 24.09 -18.67
N GLY A 555 -2.49 23.93 -18.47
CA GLY A 555 -1.74 24.81 -17.59
C GLY A 555 -1.17 26.07 -18.26
N ASP A 556 -1.38 26.27 -19.55
CA ASP A 556 -1.01 27.50 -20.26
C ASP A 556 -2.03 28.63 -20.01
N ASP A 557 -1.61 29.89 -20.23
CA ASP A 557 -2.44 31.08 -19.96
C ASP A 557 -3.71 31.12 -20.83
N GLU A 558 -3.67 30.64 -22.07
CA GLU A 558 -4.84 30.61 -22.97
C GLU A 558 -5.90 29.63 -22.47
N SER A 559 -5.47 28.40 -22.11
CA SER A 559 -6.36 27.39 -21.53
C SER A 559 -6.94 27.83 -20.19
N CYS A 560 -6.14 28.44 -19.31
CA CYS A 560 -6.60 28.99 -18.04
C CYS A 560 -7.63 30.13 -18.25
N ALA A 561 -7.38 31.03 -19.19
CA ALA A 561 -8.32 32.12 -19.53
C ALA A 561 -9.63 31.57 -20.12
N TRP A 562 -9.54 30.52 -20.95
CA TRP A 562 -10.71 29.84 -21.49
C TRP A 562 -11.57 29.20 -20.39
N LEU A 563 -10.93 28.44 -19.47
CA LEU A 563 -11.60 27.82 -18.34
C LEU A 563 -12.25 28.86 -17.41
N ALA A 564 -11.56 29.96 -17.12
CA ALA A 564 -12.09 31.05 -16.30
C ALA A 564 -13.31 31.74 -16.96
N ARG A 565 -13.30 31.90 -18.29
CA ARG A 565 -14.41 32.50 -19.04
C ARG A 565 -15.61 31.57 -19.16
N THR A 566 -15.38 30.28 -19.44
CA THR A 566 -16.44 29.30 -19.69
C THR A 566 -16.97 28.64 -18.43
N GLN A 567 -16.22 28.68 -17.33
CA GLN A 567 -16.49 27.96 -16.09
C GLN A 567 -16.71 26.47 -16.32
N THR A 568 -16.08 25.90 -17.36
CA THR A 568 -16.12 24.47 -17.65
C THR A 568 -15.37 23.71 -16.55
N PRO A 569 -15.99 22.73 -15.86
CA PRO A 569 -15.33 21.91 -14.87
C PRO A 569 -14.10 21.18 -15.45
N LEU A 570 -12.96 21.32 -14.78
CA LEU A 570 -11.71 20.64 -15.14
C LEU A 570 -11.45 19.46 -14.19
N LEU A 571 -11.44 18.24 -14.73
CA LEU A 571 -10.92 17.04 -14.08
C LEU A 571 -9.40 16.99 -14.31
N ALA A 572 -8.63 17.50 -13.37
CA ALA A 572 -7.20 17.73 -13.51
C ALA A 572 -6.40 16.43 -13.27
N TRP A 573 -6.01 15.72 -14.33
CA TRP A 573 -5.16 14.55 -14.16
C TRP A 573 -3.68 14.94 -13.96
N SER A 574 -2.91 14.05 -13.30
CA SER A 574 -1.56 14.32 -12.78
C SER A 574 -1.50 15.62 -11.96
N SER A 575 -2.51 15.86 -11.14
CA SER A 575 -2.65 17.08 -10.32
C SER A 575 -1.47 17.34 -9.37
N GLN A 576 -0.71 16.30 -9.03
CA GLN A 576 0.50 16.35 -8.21
C GLN A 576 1.79 16.13 -9.03
N ALA A 577 1.73 16.30 -10.37
CA ALA A 577 2.88 16.15 -11.27
C ALA A 577 3.66 14.83 -11.06
N GLN A 578 2.95 13.71 -10.92
CA GLN A 578 3.52 12.38 -10.69
C GLN A 578 4.49 12.31 -9.49
N GLY A 579 4.22 13.06 -8.44
CA GLY A 579 5.02 13.07 -7.22
C GLY A 579 6.21 14.04 -7.23
N PHE A 580 6.33 14.93 -8.22
CA PHE A 580 7.43 15.90 -8.33
C PHE A 580 7.67 16.72 -7.05
N PHE A 581 6.61 17.07 -6.31
CA PHE A 581 6.73 17.85 -5.06
C PHE A 581 7.02 17.01 -3.81
N ALA A 582 7.07 15.67 -3.92
CA ALA A 582 7.31 14.75 -2.80
C ALA A 582 8.62 13.98 -2.92
N THR A 583 9.06 13.70 -4.16
CA THR A 583 10.19 12.83 -4.45
C THR A 583 11.50 13.63 -4.45
N ASP A 584 12.57 13.09 -3.86
CA ASP A 584 13.90 13.66 -4.06
C ASP A 584 14.24 13.60 -5.55
N PRO A 585 14.69 14.68 -6.18
CA PRO A 585 15.05 14.69 -7.59
C PRO A 585 16.01 13.57 -8.03
N LYS A 586 16.84 13.06 -7.11
CA LYS A 586 17.78 11.95 -7.35
C LYS A 586 17.06 10.60 -7.52
N ASP A 587 15.88 10.44 -6.90
CA ASP A 587 15.08 9.22 -6.92
C ASP A 587 13.97 9.28 -7.98
N ALA A 588 13.88 10.37 -8.75
CA ALA A 588 12.87 10.56 -9.78
C ALA A 588 13.02 9.56 -10.93
N SER A 589 11.89 9.04 -11.43
CA SER A 589 11.88 8.17 -12.60
C SER A 589 12.32 8.94 -13.85
N ARG A 590 12.79 8.23 -14.88
CA ARG A 590 13.16 8.84 -16.18
C ARG A 590 12.00 9.65 -16.78
N ASP A 591 10.77 9.15 -16.66
CA ASP A 591 9.59 9.86 -17.17
C ASP A 591 9.28 11.10 -16.33
N ALA A 592 9.43 11.05 -15.02
CA ALA A 592 9.26 12.23 -14.17
C ALA A 592 10.30 13.31 -14.48
N VAL A 593 11.55 12.93 -14.73
CA VAL A 593 12.62 13.85 -15.17
C VAL A 593 12.24 14.51 -16.49
N ARG A 594 11.89 13.72 -17.51
CA ARG A 594 11.53 14.18 -18.84
C ARG A 594 10.31 15.13 -18.82
N CYS A 595 9.30 14.80 -18.02
CA CYS A 595 8.02 15.53 -18.03
C CYS A 595 8.03 16.79 -17.15
N TRP A 596 8.83 16.81 -16.07
CA TRP A 596 8.66 17.83 -15.02
C TRP A 596 9.94 18.58 -14.62
N HIS A 597 11.16 18.09 -14.94
CA HIS A 597 12.40 18.74 -14.51
C HIS A 597 12.74 19.92 -15.40
N SER A 598 12.54 21.15 -14.90
CA SER A 598 13.01 22.41 -15.47
C SER A 598 13.37 23.37 -14.36
N ASP A 599 14.19 24.37 -14.67
CA ASP A 599 14.60 25.41 -13.71
C ASP A 599 13.37 26.10 -13.08
N ASP A 600 12.36 26.40 -13.89
CA ASP A 600 11.13 27.03 -13.37
C ASP A 600 10.33 26.11 -12.46
N ASN A 601 10.25 24.80 -12.75
CA ASN A 601 9.58 23.86 -11.88
C ASN A 601 10.37 23.64 -10.57
N PHE A 602 11.69 23.65 -10.62
CA PHE A 602 12.51 23.64 -9.39
C PHE A 602 12.33 24.93 -8.57
N ARG A 603 12.20 26.11 -9.22
CA ARG A 603 11.85 27.35 -8.52
C ARG A 603 10.48 27.26 -7.85
N ARG A 604 9.48 26.66 -8.53
CA ARG A 604 8.17 26.38 -7.93
C ARG A 604 8.28 25.43 -6.74
N LEU A 605 9.07 24.37 -6.86
CA LEU A 605 9.31 23.42 -5.77
C LEU A 605 9.89 24.10 -4.52
N GLU A 606 10.86 24.99 -4.67
CA GLU A 606 11.42 25.72 -3.52
C GLU A 606 10.39 26.66 -2.87
N ARG A 607 9.56 27.34 -3.66
CA ARG A 607 8.45 28.17 -3.14
C ARG A 607 7.40 27.33 -2.43
N VAL A 608 7.06 26.16 -2.97
CA VAL A 608 6.16 25.18 -2.33
C VAL A 608 6.74 24.71 -0.98
N LYS A 609 8.01 24.33 -0.92
CA LYS A 609 8.68 23.93 0.31
C LYS A 609 8.70 25.05 1.36
N GLU A 610 8.90 26.29 0.94
CA GLU A 610 8.86 27.46 1.84
C GLU A 610 7.48 27.62 2.46
N LEU A 611 6.43 27.61 1.64
CA LEU A 611 5.07 27.79 2.10
C LEU A 611 4.58 26.61 2.95
N ALA A 612 4.95 25.38 2.57
CA ALA A 612 4.65 24.18 3.31
C ALA A 612 5.24 24.20 4.74
N ARG A 613 6.51 24.65 4.89
CA ARG A 613 7.13 24.84 6.20
C ARG A 613 6.42 25.92 7.05
N LYS A 614 6.00 27.04 6.44
CA LYS A 614 5.26 28.09 7.15
C LYS A 614 3.90 27.64 7.67
N ARG A 615 3.29 26.63 7.01
CA ARG A 615 1.94 26.13 7.31
C ARG A 615 1.92 24.78 8.01
N ASP A 616 3.08 24.20 8.27
CA ASP A 616 3.26 22.87 8.86
C ASP A 616 2.47 21.79 8.09
N VAL A 617 2.63 21.78 6.77
CA VAL A 617 2.01 20.80 5.86
C VAL A 617 3.05 20.20 4.92
N HIS A 618 2.70 19.07 4.29
CA HIS A 618 3.57 18.47 3.29
C HIS A 618 3.61 19.31 2.00
N PRO A 619 4.73 19.40 1.26
CA PRO A 619 4.84 20.16 0.01
C PRO A 619 3.75 19.83 -1.02
N THR A 620 3.37 18.53 -1.16
CA THR A 620 2.28 18.12 -2.05
C THR A 620 0.94 18.76 -1.70
N ASN A 621 0.69 19.10 -0.42
CA ASN A 621 -0.57 19.72 -0.03
C ASN A 621 -0.69 21.15 -0.57
N VAL A 622 0.41 21.90 -0.59
CA VAL A 622 0.44 23.24 -1.20
C VAL A 622 0.26 23.15 -2.72
N ALA A 623 0.96 22.19 -3.36
CA ALA A 623 0.85 22.00 -4.80
C ALA A 623 -0.56 21.55 -5.23
N LEU A 624 -1.22 20.71 -4.44
CA LEU A 624 -2.58 20.27 -4.70
C LEU A 624 -3.61 21.37 -4.39
N ALA A 625 -3.40 22.14 -3.30
CA ALA A 625 -4.23 23.28 -2.98
C ALA A 625 -4.22 24.33 -4.11
N TYR A 626 -3.07 24.53 -4.78
CA TYR A 626 -3.00 25.37 -5.97
C TYR A 626 -4.01 24.92 -7.04
N VAL A 627 -4.12 23.63 -7.30
CA VAL A 627 -5.08 23.06 -8.27
C VAL A 627 -6.52 23.34 -7.81
N LEU A 628 -6.79 23.25 -6.51
CA LEU A 628 -8.13 23.41 -5.94
C LEU A 628 -8.57 24.90 -5.83
N HIS A 629 -7.66 25.86 -5.89
CA HIS A 629 -7.94 27.30 -5.73
C HIS A 629 -7.92 28.09 -7.05
N GLN A 630 -8.15 27.42 -8.17
CA GLN A 630 -8.25 28.09 -9.46
C GLN A 630 -9.58 28.90 -9.59
N PRO A 631 -9.63 29.96 -10.40
CA PRO A 631 -10.83 30.77 -10.61
C PRO A 631 -11.91 30.08 -11.48
N PHE A 632 -11.80 28.79 -11.67
CA PHE A 632 -12.74 27.92 -12.38
C PHE A 632 -12.91 26.59 -11.61
N PRO A 633 -14.01 25.86 -11.83
CA PRO A 633 -14.25 24.61 -11.13
C PRO A 633 -13.18 23.57 -11.47
N THR A 634 -12.48 23.07 -10.44
CA THR A 634 -11.46 22.01 -10.59
C THR A 634 -11.81 20.82 -9.71
N PHE A 635 -11.49 19.63 -10.22
CA PHE A 635 -11.58 18.35 -9.54
C PHE A 635 -10.23 17.66 -9.72
N ALA A 636 -9.48 17.50 -8.65
CA ALA A 636 -8.11 17.01 -8.72
C ALA A 636 -8.10 15.47 -8.70
N LEU A 637 -7.66 14.86 -9.79
CA LEU A 637 -7.43 13.42 -9.85
C LEU A 637 -6.16 13.09 -9.05
N ILE A 638 -6.33 12.24 -8.05
CA ILE A 638 -5.26 11.69 -7.23
C ILE A 638 -5.13 10.20 -7.52
N GLY A 639 -3.90 9.68 -7.56
CA GLY A 639 -3.62 8.28 -7.87
C GLY A 639 -2.81 7.61 -6.77
N PRO A 640 -3.32 7.54 -5.52
CA PRO A 640 -2.59 6.92 -4.44
C PRO A 640 -2.46 5.41 -4.65
N ARG A 641 -1.28 4.88 -4.35
CA ARG A 641 -0.95 3.45 -4.40
C ARG A 641 -0.96 2.80 -3.03
N GLN A 642 -1.02 3.62 -1.98
CA GLN A 642 -1.02 3.21 -0.58
C GLN A 642 -1.93 4.12 0.24
N LEU A 643 -2.46 3.61 1.34
CA LEU A 643 -3.29 4.37 2.26
C LEU A 643 -2.55 5.59 2.86
N SER A 644 -1.24 5.46 3.07
CA SER A 644 -0.40 6.57 3.53
C SER A 644 -0.40 7.75 2.55
N GLU A 645 -0.45 7.50 1.24
CA GLU A 645 -0.52 8.55 0.21
C GLU A 645 -1.88 9.26 0.23
N THR A 646 -2.98 8.53 0.44
CA THR A 646 -4.30 9.14 0.65
C THR A 646 -4.29 10.02 1.91
N ARG A 647 -3.76 9.50 3.03
CA ARG A 647 -3.66 10.23 4.29
C ARG A 647 -2.83 11.51 4.16
N THR A 648 -1.68 11.45 3.49
CA THR A 648 -0.80 12.61 3.29
C THR A 648 -1.33 13.62 2.27
N THR A 649 -2.16 13.19 1.34
CA THR A 649 -2.81 14.06 0.34
C THR A 649 -3.96 14.88 0.96
N TRP A 650 -4.70 14.30 1.90
CA TRP A 650 -5.94 14.85 2.46
C TRP A 650 -5.82 16.27 3.06
N PRO A 651 -4.74 16.64 3.77
CA PRO A 651 -4.57 17.98 4.32
C PRO A 651 -4.58 19.11 3.28
N ALA A 652 -4.40 18.82 1.99
CA ALA A 652 -4.51 19.81 0.94
C ALA A 652 -5.88 20.53 0.90
N LEU A 653 -6.95 19.83 1.31
CA LEU A 653 -8.31 20.40 1.40
C LEU A 653 -8.45 21.51 2.45
N GLY A 654 -7.55 21.59 3.42
CA GLY A 654 -7.51 22.62 4.45
C GLY A 654 -6.46 23.73 4.21
N VAL A 655 -5.73 23.65 3.11
CA VAL A 655 -4.73 24.67 2.76
C VAL A 655 -5.41 25.76 1.91
N GLU A 656 -5.62 26.91 2.49
CA GLU A 656 -6.13 28.08 1.75
C GLU A 656 -4.97 28.83 1.12
N LEU A 657 -5.12 29.25 -0.14
CA LEU A 657 -4.16 30.06 -0.87
C LEU A 657 -4.82 31.39 -1.29
N SER A 658 -4.19 32.50 -0.92
CA SER A 658 -4.55 33.81 -1.46
C SER A 658 -4.11 33.94 -2.92
N GLN A 659 -4.77 34.82 -3.70
CA GLN A 659 -4.35 35.09 -5.08
C GLN A 659 -2.88 35.53 -5.15
N ARG A 660 -2.41 36.28 -4.15
CA ARG A 660 -1.01 36.72 -4.06
C ARG A 660 -0.03 35.54 -3.93
N GLU A 661 -0.39 34.52 -3.16
CA GLU A 661 0.41 33.29 -3.03
C GLU A 661 0.35 32.44 -4.31
N ILE A 662 -0.82 32.36 -4.96
CA ILE A 662 -0.98 31.70 -6.26
C ILE A 662 -0.04 32.34 -7.30
N ASP A 663 -0.09 33.66 -7.45
CA ASP A 663 0.77 34.39 -8.39
C ASP A 663 2.26 34.19 -8.09
N TRP A 664 2.60 34.13 -6.80
CA TRP A 664 3.95 33.85 -6.38
C TRP A 664 4.37 32.42 -6.71
N LEU A 665 3.56 31.41 -6.40
CA LEU A 665 3.81 30.02 -6.76
C LEU A 665 3.97 29.82 -8.28
N GLU A 666 3.21 30.56 -9.09
CA GLU A 666 3.30 30.57 -10.56
C GLU A 666 4.50 31.30 -11.13
N LEU A 667 5.34 31.91 -10.30
CA LEU A 667 6.50 32.71 -10.68
C LEU A 667 6.12 34.06 -11.35
N ARG A 668 4.89 34.53 -11.20
CA ARG A 668 4.41 35.81 -11.75
C ARG A 668 4.84 37.02 -10.91
N ARG A 669 5.40 36.79 -9.73
CA ARG A 669 5.92 37.79 -8.81
C ARG A 669 7.05 37.25 -7.94
N ASP A 670 7.91 38.12 -7.41
CA ASP A 670 9.11 37.74 -6.65
C ASP A 670 8.88 37.60 -5.13
N GLY A 671 7.78 38.09 -4.58
CA GLY A 671 7.47 38.02 -3.14
C GLY A 671 6.00 37.74 -2.85
N VAL A 672 5.76 37.10 -1.69
CA VAL A 672 4.41 36.82 -1.18
C VAL A 672 3.76 38.07 -0.61
#